data_6f3728d0313bec0ff20a87f124a65033
#
_entry.id   6f3728d0313bec0ff20a87f124a65033
#
_cell.length_a   1.000
_cell.length_b   1.000
_cell.length_c   1.000
_cell.angle_alpha   90.00
_cell.angle_beta   90.00
_cell.angle_gamma   90.00
#
_symmetry.space_group_name_H-M   'P 1'
#
loop_
_entity.id
_entity.type
_entity.pdbx_description
1 polymer ?
#
loop_
_entity_poly.entity_id
_entity_poly.type
_entity_poly.pdbx_seq_one_letter_code
_entity_poly.pdbx_strand_id
1 'polypeptide(L)'
;MSQFSRRSLACFLATSALYAAPAFAQDTPPADEAASNPDPEIIVTAQKRSESVQNVPISIQALSTKKLDQLNISDFKGYAQQLPSVSFQSSGTPGVSVIYMRGVASGGDGNHSGPLPSVGVYLDEQPVTTIGGNLDVHIYDIARIESLSGPQGTLYGASSEAGTIRIITNKPSSAGFEGRVDGEINHVEKGDFGGKLEGMLNLPISANMALRVVGWYERDAGYIDNVPGTRSFLGSSNSELAVPAGSETATPLAVFPSGITVNNAAFVKKDYNDTEIAGGRAALKVDLDENWTITPTVTYQDTRSHGSYGYDSKTGDLQVQHFAPEFRSDKFVQAALTIEGKLGNWDVTYAGAYLDRKTNSSSDYIDYAEAYDQLYSDFGGVAGYFYFNDSLGNKINSAQVVLGTDHFKKFSQELRIASPSDQPLRVVAGGFYQYQSNDIHQDYRVAGLDPLLSVNGLPGTLWLTQQHRIDRDYAMFGELSYDVSDKLTFTAGARAFFYDNSLIGFFGFGRNPGGNYTDYPRNGVGSSRTGVAGCFTSTGDRLRSVAGTPGIALLPPAVPGGPCTNLGIYVPGVGVEPVSAKGEGITYRLNATWKPANGLMFYATASKGYRPGGINRRADVPPYQSDFLNNYEIGWKTTLAPGLRFNGAIYHQDWKAFQFAFLGANSFTEIHNGPDARINGIEMDLAYSNDGLSLNLGGSYTDAKTKKNLCGYDDPTFACTLAGPDGQINYISAAAGTRLPITPEFKLSGTLRYTVQSSSMKPYGQINVSYQSKASSDIRTKVFVGAPNGDGQLHDPTVPADLLLPGAFYNPAAALGGLPAYATVNLAVGADWSTFNLELFVANVFDTRGQISRFEECGACSQRPYIVPITPRTVGIRAGAKF
;
A
#
# COMPACT_ATOMS: atom_id res chain seq x y z
N MET A 1 -28.25 -33.82 4.13
CA MET A 1 -27.36 -34.94 4.52
C MET A 1 -26.09 -34.85 3.69
N SER A 2 -24.93 -34.94 4.34
CA SER A 2 -23.55 -34.89 3.82
C SER A 2 -22.90 -33.49 3.71
N GLN A 3 -22.56 -32.90 4.82
CA GLN A 3 -21.42 -32.00 4.98
C GLN A 3 -20.86 -32.10 6.42
N PHE A 4 -20.31 -33.24 6.73
CA PHE A 4 -19.51 -33.46 7.94
C PHE A 4 -18.43 -34.49 7.57
N SER A 5 -17.26 -34.06 7.15
CA SER A 5 -16.02 -34.84 7.27
C SER A 5 -14.85 -34.19 6.48
N ARG A 6 -14.28 -33.12 6.98
CA ARG A 6 -12.92 -32.65 6.56
C ARG A 6 -12.18 -31.86 7.64
N ARG A 7 -12.68 -31.78 8.87
CA ARG A 7 -12.03 -31.06 9.98
C ARG A 7 -11.35 -31.93 11.05
N SER A 8 -11.24 -33.24 10.84
CA SER A 8 -10.72 -34.16 11.88
C SER A 8 -9.35 -34.81 11.56
N LEU A 9 -8.62 -34.36 10.53
CA LEU A 9 -7.34 -34.99 10.16
C LEU A 9 -6.08 -34.17 10.50
N ALA A 10 -6.23 -32.99 11.06
CA ALA A 10 -5.09 -32.12 11.42
C ALA A 10 -4.61 -32.28 12.88
N CYS A 11 -5.34 -32.96 13.75
CA CYS A 11 -4.99 -33.07 15.17
C CYS A 11 -4.26 -34.41 15.54
N PHE A 12 -4.03 -35.32 14.63
CA PHE A 12 -3.45 -36.65 14.97
C PHE A 12 -1.97 -36.81 14.56
N LEU A 13 -1.31 -35.81 14.01
CA LEU A 13 0.13 -35.92 13.65
C LEU A 13 1.07 -35.18 14.64
N ALA A 14 0.57 -34.62 15.72
CA ALA A 14 1.39 -33.88 16.70
C ALA A 14 1.80 -34.70 17.95
N THR A 15 1.39 -35.94 18.09
CA THR A 15 1.61 -36.74 19.33
C THR A 15 2.58 -37.89 19.24
N SER A 16 3.30 -38.09 18.13
CA SER A 16 4.23 -39.22 17.98
C SER A 16 5.73 -38.87 17.93
N ALA A 17 6.13 -37.64 18.29
CA ALA A 17 7.54 -37.21 18.22
C ALA A 17 8.23 -37.01 19.60
N LEU A 18 7.72 -37.57 20.69
CA LEU A 18 8.25 -37.31 22.05
C LEU A 18 8.91 -38.53 22.68
N TYR A 19 9.63 -39.34 21.93
CA TYR A 19 10.54 -40.36 22.55
C TYR A 19 11.80 -40.49 21.71
N ALA A 20 12.82 -39.70 22.00
CA ALA A 20 14.22 -39.99 21.68
C ALA A 20 15.10 -39.56 22.85
N ALA A 21 15.83 -40.57 23.37
CA ALA A 21 16.65 -40.51 24.55
C ALA A 21 17.96 -39.69 24.36
N PRO A 22 18.62 -39.25 25.43
CA PRO A 22 19.71 -38.28 25.40
C PRO A 22 21.02 -38.86 24.90
N ALA A 23 21.70 -38.21 23.98
CA ALA A 23 23.11 -38.44 23.67
C ALA A 23 23.97 -37.35 24.38
N PHE A 24 25.06 -37.83 24.96
CA PHE A 24 25.98 -37.17 25.85
C PHE A 24 26.64 -35.91 25.25
N ALA A 25 26.77 -34.89 26.07
CA ALA A 25 27.58 -33.70 25.84
C ALA A 25 29.08 -34.01 25.76
N GLN A 26 29.73 -33.44 24.76
CA GLN A 26 31.18 -33.25 24.77
C GLN A 26 31.51 -31.77 24.92
N ASP A 27 32.53 -31.54 25.74
CA ASP A 27 32.99 -30.23 26.20
C ASP A 27 33.20 -29.22 25.06
N THR A 28 32.60 -28.05 25.19
CA THR A 28 32.93 -26.87 24.43
C THR A 28 34.14 -26.13 25.02
N PRO A 29 35.07 -25.63 24.18
CA PRO A 29 36.10 -24.69 24.66
C PRO A 29 35.46 -23.40 25.17
N PRO A 30 36.07 -22.72 26.13
CA PRO A 30 35.52 -21.49 26.70
C PRO A 30 35.48 -20.40 25.65
N ALA A 31 34.32 -19.79 25.54
CA ALA A 31 34.10 -18.56 24.77
C ALA A 31 34.98 -17.46 25.42
N ASP A 32 35.85 -16.85 24.64
CA ASP A 32 36.55 -15.64 25.01
C ASP A 32 35.57 -14.62 25.56
N GLU A 33 35.91 -14.02 26.71
CA GLU A 33 35.21 -12.89 27.29
C GLU A 33 35.22 -11.69 26.30
N ALA A 34 34.23 -11.65 25.41
CA ALA A 34 33.91 -10.42 24.71
C ALA A 34 33.46 -9.41 25.75
N ALA A 35 34.26 -8.39 25.95
CA ALA A 35 34.02 -7.26 26.84
C ALA A 35 32.55 -6.83 26.69
N SER A 36 31.84 -6.72 27.80
CA SER A 36 30.44 -6.38 27.95
C SER A 36 30.10 -5.03 27.30
N ASN A 37 29.83 -5.05 26.00
CA ASN A 37 29.14 -3.95 25.30
C ASN A 37 27.66 -4.17 25.51
N PRO A 38 26.94 -3.30 26.21
CA PRO A 38 25.55 -3.54 26.59
C PRO A 38 24.53 -3.55 25.42
N ASP A 39 24.97 -3.21 24.21
CA ASP A 39 24.14 -3.27 23.00
C ASP A 39 24.97 -3.70 21.78
N PRO A 40 24.70 -4.86 21.16
CA PRO A 40 25.46 -5.29 19.99
C PRO A 40 25.35 -4.26 18.87
N GLU A 41 26.44 -4.02 18.19
CA GLU A 41 26.52 -3.13 17.04
C GLU A 41 25.52 -3.60 15.96
N ILE A 42 24.59 -2.73 15.54
CA ILE A 42 23.60 -3.07 14.52
C ILE A 42 24.30 -3.04 13.15
N ILE A 43 24.46 -4.20 12.56
CA ILE A 43 24.96 -4.35 11.19
C ILE A 43 23.79 -4.20 10.22
N VAL A 44 23.97 -3.40 9.18
CA VAL A 44 22.99 -3.16 8.10
C VAL A 44 23.60 -3.47 6.74
N THR A 45 22.74 -3.67 5.74
CA THR A 45 23.16 -3.93 4.36
C THR A 45 22.61 -2.88 3.38
N ALA A 46 22.39 -1.67 3.89
CA ALA A 46 21.75 -0.56 3.20
C ALA A 46 22.47 -0.11 1.91
N GLN A 47 23.80 -0.23 1.86
CA GLN A 47 24.61 0.09 0.68
C GLN A 47 25.03 -1.16 -0.12
N LYS A 48 24.22 -2.23 -0.03
CA LYS A 48 24.51 -3.55 -0.66
C LYS A 48 25.83 -4.16 -0.16
N ARG A 49 26.33 -3.73 1.01
CA ARG A 49 27.48 -4.23 1.76
C ARG A 49 27.11 -4.32 3.23
N SER A 50 27.74 -5.24 3.95
CA SER A 50 27.56 -5.40 5.40
C SER A 50 28.41 -4.37 6.14
N GLU A 51 27.74 -3.42 6.84
CA GLU A 51 28.42 -2.32 7.54
C GLU A 51 27.68 -2.00 8.84
N SER A 52 28.42 -1.46 9.82
CA SER A 52 27.78 -0.89 11.01
C SER A 52 26.88 0.28 10.66
N VAL A 53 25.71 0.36 11.29
CA VAL A 53 24.76 1.49 11.11
C VAL A 53 25.43 2.84 11.40
N GLN A 54 26.44 2.88 12.29
CA GLN A 54 27.20 4.09 12.62
C GLN A 54 28.21 4.49 11.53
N ASN A 55 28.52 3.60 10.61
CA ASN A 55 29.47 3.84 9.51
C ASN A 55 28.78 4.13 8.17
N VAL A 56 27.47 3.95 8.08
CA VAL A 56 26.71 4.17 6.84
C VAL A 56 26.30 5.64 6.72
N PRO A 57 26.80 6.40 5.72
CA PRO A 57 26.54 7.85 5.58
C PRO A 57 25.22 8.16 4.88
N ILE A 58 24.13 7.66 5.43
CA ILE A 58 22.75 7.94 5.06
C ILE A 58 21.88 7.99 6.31
N SER A 59 20.74 8.65 6.22
CA SER A 59 19.73 8.56 7.27
C SER A 59 19.08 7.19 7.21
N ILE A 60 19.34 6.37 8.21
CA ILE A 60 18.85 5.00 8.36
C ILE A 60 18.44 4.75 9.81
N GLN A 61 17.27 4.15 9.97
CA GLN A 61 16.81 3.59 11.24
C GLN A 61 16.70 2.07 11.10
N ALA A 62 17.17 1.34 12.11
CA ALA A 62 17.12 -0.12 12.13
C ALA A 62 16.41 -0.63 13.39
N LEU A 63 15.40 -1.46 13.18
CA LEU A 63 14.69 -2.19 14.23
C LEU A 63 15.25 -3.62 14.26
N SER A 64 16.05 -3.95 15.28
CA SER A 64 16.61 -5.31 15.44
C SER A 64 15.55 -6.31 15.87
N THR A 65 15.84 -7.62 15.75
CA THR A 65 14.99 -8.73 16.25
C THR A 65 14.54 -8.47 17.69
N LYS A 66 15.47 -8.11 18.57
CA LYS A 66 15.19 -7.80 19.97
C LYS A 66 14.16 -6.68 20.11
N LYS A 67 14.27 -5.61 19.33
CA LYS A 67 13.33 -4.47 19.38
C LYS A 67 11.97 -4.82 18.80
N LEU A 68 11.93 -5.61 17.71
CA LEU A 68 10.69 -6.12 17.12
C LEU A 68 9.93 -6.99 18.13
N ASP A 69 10.62 -7.93 18.78
CA ASP A 69 10.05 -8.80 19.81
C ASP A 69 9.57 -7.99 21.03
N GLN A 70 10.37 -7.02 21.54
CA GLN A 70 10.03 -6.19 22.69
C GLN A 70 8.80 -5.29 22.47
N LEU A 71 8.57 -4.86 21.23
CA LEU A 71 7.44 -4.00 20.86
C LEU A 71 6.25 -4.79 20.31
N ASN A 72 6.36 -6.11 20.23
CA ASN A 72 5.35 -7.01 19.68
C ASN A 72 4.88 -6.60 18.27
N ILE A 73 5.84 -6.31 17.40
CA ILE A 73 5.57 -5.88 16.02
C ILE A 73 5.38 -7.11 15.15
N SER A 74 4.16 -7.29 14.61
CA SER A 74 3.81 -8.39 13.69
C SER A 74 3.46 -7.92 12.28
N ASP A 75 3.20 -6.63 12.08
CA ASP A 75 2.72 -6.08 10.82
C ASP A 75 3.41 -4.76 10.42
N PHE A 76 3.04 -4.24 9.25
CA PHE A 76 3.49 -2.95 8.74
C PHE A 76 3.12 -1.79 9.67
N LYS A 77 1.89 -1.75 10.21
CA LYS A 77 1.42 -0.65 11.05
C LYS A 77 2.28 -0.53 12.32
N GLY A 78 2.62 -1.67 12.91
CA GLY A 78 3.44 -1.75 14.12
C GLY A 78 4.82 -1.12 13.92
N TYR A 79 5.55 -1.51 12.86
CA TYR A 79 6.88 -0.92 12.66
C TYR A 79 6.84 0.51 12.11
N ALA A 80 5.83 0.90 11.31
CA ALA A 80 5.68 2.26 10.81
C ALA A 80 5.44 3.30 11.92
N GLN A 81 4.81 2.91 13.02
CA GLN A 81 4.65 3.76 14.20
C GLN A 81 5.99 4.07 14.89
N GLN A 82 6.96 3.16 14.81
CA GLN A 82 8.27 3.32 15.41
C GLN A 82 9.26 4.10 14.52
N LEU A 83 8.88 4.39 13.27
CA LEU A 83 9.70 5.07 12.27
C LEU A 83 9.18 6.50 12.04
N PRO A 84 9.76 7.54 12.67
CA PRO A 84 9.24 8.90 12.60
C PRO A 84 9.22 9.51 11.19
N SER A 85 10.13 9.10 10.30
CA SER A 85 10.16 9.56 8.90
C SER A 85 9.07 8.95 8.03
N VAL A 86 8.39 7.87 8.50
CA VAL A 86 7.40 7.11 7.74
C VAL A 86 6.00 7.54 8.12
N SER A 87 5.16 7.82 7.13
CA SER A 87 3.71 7.93 7.26
C SER A 87 3.04 6.98 6.27
N PHE A 88 1.76 6.70 6.44
CA PHE A 88 1.05 5.82 5.53
C PHE A 88 -0.43 6.17 5.47
N GLN A 89 -1.04 5.82 4.37
CA GLN A 89 -2.47 5.90 4.14
C GLN A 89 -3.00 4.47 4.00
N SER A 90 -4.04 4.14 4.75
CA SER A 90 -4.79 2.90 4.61
C SER A 90 -6.15 3.20 4.00
N SER A 91 -6.63 2.31 3.14
CA SER A 91 -8.04 2.28 2.73
C SER A 91 -8.90 1.65 3.82
N GLY A 92 -10.22 1.61 3.60
CA GLY A 92 -11.15 0.95 4.51
C GLY A 92 -10.96 -0.56 4.65
N THR A 93 -10.07 -1.16 3.86
CA THR A 93 -9.78 -2.60 3.85
C THR A 93 -8.34 -2.85 4.27
N PRO A 94 -8.03 -3.80 5.17
CA PRO A 94 -6.67 -4.16 5.56
C PRO A 94 -5.82 -4.66 4.38
N GLY A 95 -4.51 -4.52 4.51
CA GLY A 95 -3.55 -4.96 3.50
C GLY A 95 -3.45 -4.03 2.29
N VAL A 96 -4.22 -2.93 2.25
CA VAL A 96 -4.08 -1.88 1.25
C VAL A 96 -3.53 -0.64 1.92
N SER A 97 -2.22 -0.51 1.92
CA SER A 97 -1.52 0.64 2.48
C SER A 97 -0.52 1.20 1.49
N VAL A 98 -0.48 2.52 1.39
CA VAL A 98 0.54 3.25 0.64
C VAL A 98 1.48 3.92 1.63
N ILE A 99 2.76 3.64 1.48
CA ILE A 99 3.81 4.14 2.35
C ILE A 99 4.36 5.44 1.78
N TYR A 100 4.51 6.42 2.65
CA TYR A 100 5.16 7.69 2.36
C TYR A 100 6.35 7.91 3.29
N MET A 101 7.34 8.64 2.84
CA MET A 101 8.53 8.94 3.63
C MET A 101 8.90 10.40 3.48
N ARG A 102 9.27 11.06 4.61
CA ARG A 102 9.68 12.48 4.64
C ARG A 102 8.68 13.45 3.99
N GLY A 103 7.39 13.12 3.99
CA GLY A 103 6.37 13.99 3.40
C GLY A 103 6.24 13.94 1.88
N VAL A 104 6.91 12.99 1.20
CA VAL A 104 6.67 12.70 -0.21
C VAL A 104 5.35 11.93 -0.31
N ALA A 105 4.25 12.65 -0.11
CA ALA A 105 2.91 12.11 0.02
C ALA A 105 1.97 12.83 -0.96
N SER A 106 1.56 12.12 -2.01
CA SER A 106 0.61 12.65 -2.99
C SER A 106 -0.86 12.41 -2.62
N GLY A 107 -1.11 11.55 -1.63
CA GLY A 107 -2.43 10.99 -1.40
C GLY A 107 -2.80 9.95 -2.47
N GLY A 108 -3.96 9.40 -2.37
CA GLY A 108 -4.50 8.43 -3.32
C GLY A 108 -5.81 7.86 -2.83
N ASP A 109 -6.57 7.25 -3.73
CA ASP A 109 -7.86 6.63 -3.47
C ASP A 109 -7.80 5.10 -3.34
N GLY A 110 -6.59 4.52 -3.31
CA GLY A 110 -6.39 3.07 -3.21
C GLY A 110 -6.69 2.29 -4.49
N ASN A 111 -6.72 2.97 -5.63
CA ASN A 111 -7.09 2.37 -6.92
C ASN A 111 -6.12 1.28 -7.39
N HIS A 112 -6.66 0.20 -7.97
CA HIS A 112 -5.95 -0.98 -8.48
C HIS A 112 -4.96 -0.70 -9.62
N SER A 113 -5.08 0.41 -10.35
CA SER A 113 -4.17 0.84 -11.42
C SER A 113 -3.49 2.18 -11.13
N GLY A 114 -3.32 2.51 -9.86
CA GLY A 114 -2.63 3.71 -9.41
C GLY A 114 -1.15 3.77 -9.80
N PRO A 115 -0.46 4.88 -9.50
CA PRO A 115 0.98 4.97 -9.66
C PRO A 115 1.71 3.97 -8.75
N LEU A 116 2.96 3.66 -9.09
CA LEU A 116 3.80 2.88 -8.17
C LEU A 116 4.04 3.67 -6.88
N PRO A 117 4.15 3.00 -5.72
CA PRO A 117 4.53 3.65 -4.47
C PRO A 117 5.87 4.39 -4.58
N SER A 118 6.00 5.51 -3.87
CA SER A 118 7.26 6.29 -3.79
C SER A 118 8.29 5.68 -2.85
N VAL A 119 7.87 4.72 -2.01
CA VAL A 119 8.73 3.99 -1.07
C VAL A 119 8.75 2.51 -1.44
N GLY A 120 9.95 1.99 -1.71
CA GLY A 120 10.17 0.57 -2.02
C GLY A 120 10.18 -0.29 -0.77
N VAL A 121 9.54 -1.47 -0.84
CA VAL A 121 9.62 -2.50 0.20
C VAL A 121 10.36 -3.70 -0.35
N TYR A 122 11.34 -4.19 0.40
CA TYR A 122 12.16 -5.35 0.07
C TYR A 122 12.04 -6.42 1.15
N LEU A 123 11.89 -7.64 0.73
CA LEU A 123 12.06 -8.82 1.58
C LEU A 123 13.40 -9.47 1.22
N ASP A 124 14.38 -9.38 2.15
CA ASP A 124 15.78 -9.65 1.89
C ASP A 124 16.33 -8.81 0.71
N GLU A 125 16.76 -9.43 -0.37
CA GLU A 125 17.28 -8.76 -1.57
C GLU A 125 16.19 -8.51 -2.64
N GLN A 126 14.93 -8.91 -2.39
CA GLN A 126 13.87 -8.94 -3.40
C GLN A 126 12.87 -7.81 -3.24
N PRO A 127 12.56 -7.05 -4.30
CA PRO A 127 11.52 -6.04 -4.25
C PRO A 127 10.13 -6.67 -4.17
N VAL A 128 9.37 -6.40 -3.11
CA VAL A 128 8.00 -6.90 -2.91
C VAL A 128 6.93 -5.83 -3.11
N THR A 129 7.31 -4.60 -3.46
CA THR A 129 6.38 -3.55 -3.89
C THR A 129 5.66 -3.97 -5.17
N THR A 130 4.34 -3.87 -5.20
CA THR A 130 3.51 -4.19 -6.38
C THR A 130 2.78 -2.93 -6.87
N ILE A 131 2.22 -3.01 -8.07
CA ILE A 131 1.26 -2.02 -8.57
C ILE A 131 0.11 -1.93 -7.54
N GLY A 132 -0.33 -0.71 -7.24
CA GLY A 132 -1.46 -0.48 -6.33
C GLY A 132 -1.16 -0.60 -4.83
N GLY A 133 0.11 -0.84 -4.42
CA GLY A 133 0.46 -0.81 -2.99
C GLY A 133 1.62 -1.70 -2.59
N ASN A 134 1.92 -1.65 -1.32
CA ASN A 134 2.96 -2.47 -0.71
C ASN A 134 2.37 -3.77 -0.16
N LEU A 135 3.15 -4.83 -0.20
CA LEU A 135 2.81 -6.11 0.40
C LEU A 135 3.01 -6.01 1.92
N ASP A 136 2.00 -6.37 2.70
CA ASP A 136 2.12 -6.50 4.15
C ASP A 136 2.63 -7.90 4.50
N VAL A 137 3.90 -7.98 4.86
CA VAL A 137 4.57 -9.23 5.23
C VAL A 137 4.53 -9.37 6.74
N HIS A 138 4.09 -10.52 7.24
CA HIS A 138 4.08 -10.82 8.66
C HIS A 138 5.50 -10.81 9.26
N ILE A 139 5.66 -10.12 10.38
CA ILE A 139 6.95 -9.87 11.02
C ILE A 139 7.17 -10.86 12.16
N TYR A 140 7.76 -12.00 11.85
CA TYR A 140 8.23 -12.98 12.83
C TYR A 140 9.53 -13.62 12.34
N ASP A 141 10.47 -13.85 13.25
CA ASP A 141 11.81 -14.37 12.94
C ASP A 141 12.53 -13.51 11.89
N ILE A 142 12.49 -12.19 12.09
CA ILE A 142 13.14 -11.17 11.27
C ILE A 142 14.41 -10.70 11.96
N ALA A 143 15.53 -10.68 11.27
CA ALA A 143 16.80 -10.20 11.79
C ALA A 143 16.75 -8.70 12.08
N ARG A 144 16.16 -7.94 11.18
CA ARG A 144 15.95 -6.48 11.34
C ARG A 144 15.07 -5.91 10.25
N ILE A 145 14.49 -4.74 10.52
CA ILE A 145 13.87 -3.86 9.51
C ILE A 145 14.75 -2.62 9.37
N GLU A 146 15.19 -2.34 8.16
CA GLU A 146 15.98 -1.15 7.83
C GLU A 146 15.07 -0.14 7.10
N SER A 147 14.97 1.09 7.60
CA SER A 147 14.28 2.21 6.96
C SER A 147 15.31 3.22 6.48
N LEU A 148 15.47 3.31 5.17
CA LEU A 148 16.42 4.20 4.50
C LEU A 148 15.65 5.42 3.99
N SER A 149 15.85 6.56 4.61
CA SER A 149 15.16 7.80 4.28
C SER A 149 15.85 8.57 3.14
N GLY A 150 15.03 9.22 2.29
CA GLY A 150 15.51 9.93 1.10
C GLY A 150 15.74 9.01 -0.10
N PRO A 151 16.00 9.57 -1.29
CA PRO A 151 16.13 8.80 -2.53
C PRO A 151 17.18 7.71 -2.47
N GLN A 152 16.75 6.48 -2.73
CA GLN A 152 17.59 5.29 -2.82
C GLN A 152 17.63 4.72 -4.26
N GLY A 153 17.13 5.49 -5.22
CA GLY A 153 16.94 5.06 -6.61
C GLY A 153 18.22 4.55 -7.29
N THR A 154 19.42 4.97 -6.87
CA THR A 154 20.69 4.50 -7.42
C THR A 154 20.90 3.00 -7.22
N LEU A 155 20.71 2.48 -6.01
CA LEU A 155 20.92 1.06 -5.69
C LEU A 155 19.62 0.23 -5.71
N TYR A 156 18.46 0.86 -5.45
CA TYR A 156 17.19 0.15 -5.27
C TYR A 156 16.14 0.42 -6.37
N GLY A 157 16.34 1.41 -7.24
CA GLY A 157 15.54 1.63 -8.45
C GLY A 157 14.23 2.38 -8.26
N ALA A 158 13.26 2.07 -9.12
CA ALA A 158 12.07 2.88 -9.41
C ALA A 158 11.17 3.23 -8.22
N SER A 159 10.83 2.26 -7.38
CA SER A 159 9.93 2.51 -6.24
C SER A 159 10.66 3.04 -5.00
N SER A 160 11.93 3.41 -5.11
CA SER A 160 12.74 3.95 -4.00
C SER A 160 13.01 5.45 -4.18
N GLU A 161 12.00 6.18 -4.68
CA GLU A 161 12.07 7.63 -4.92
C GLU A 161 12.24 8.40 -3.62
N ALA A 162 11.40 8.11 -2.60
CA ALA A 162 11.39 8.80 -1.31
C ALA A 162 12.16 8.04 -0.23
N GLY A 163 12.39 6.76 -0.43
CA GLY A 163 13.10 5.88 0.50
C GLY A 163 12.84 4.42 0.25
N THR A 164 13.41 3.58 1.12
CA THR A 164 13.31 2.12 1.03
C THR A 164 13.13 1.52 2.42
N ILE A 165 12.22 0.58 2.57
CA ILE A 165 12.08 -0.28 3.74
C ILE A 165 12.58 -1.67 3.35
N ARG A 166 13.48 -2.24 4.16
CA ARG A 166 14.03 -3.58 3.95
C ARG A 166 13.72 -4.46 5.15
N ILE A 167 13.06 -5.55 4.91
CA ILE A 167 12.76 -6.60 5.89
C ILE A 167 13.78 -7.71 5.66
N ILE A 168 14.72 -7.86 6.59
CA ILE A 168 15.81 -8.83 6.49
C ILE A 168 15.51 -10.01 7.40
N THR A 169 15.39 -11.20 6.82
CA THR A 169 15.06 -12.42 7.56
C THR A 169 16.29 -13.02 8.25
N ASN A 170 16.06 -13.76 9.34
CA ASN A 170 17.10 -14.60 9.91
C ASN A 170 17.47 -15.72 8.93
N LYS A 171 18.77 -15.92 8.70
CA LYS A 171 19.27 -16.93 7.77
C LYS A 171 19.41 -18.30 8.47
N PRO A 172 19.31 -19.42 7.72
CA PRO A 172 19.62 -20.74 8.26
C PRO A 172 21.07 -20.82 8.76
N SER A 173 21.29 -21.51 9.87
CA SER A 173 22.61 -21.67 10.50
C SER A 173 22.93 -23.15 10.68
N SER A 174 24.13 -23.55 10.28
CA SER A 174 24.67 -24.89 10.54
C SER A 174 25.31 -25.05 11.94
N ALA A 175 25.35 -23.96 12.74
CA ALA A 175 26.00 -23.96 14.06
C ALA A 175 25.29 -24.83 15.11
N GLY A 176 23.94 -24.97 15.00
CA GLY A 176 23.18 -25.75 15.96
C GLY A 176 21.69 -25.79 15.65
N PHE A 177 21.02 -26.71 16.32
CA PHE A 177 19.54 -26.76 16.33
C PHE A 177 19.01 -25.60 17.20
N GLU A 178 18.02 -24.90 16.69
CA GLU A 178 17.30 -23.85 17.42
C GLU A 178 15.81 -24.00 17.15
N GLY A 179 15.00 -23.85 18.18
CA GLY A 179 13.56 -23.78 18.06
C GLY A 179 12.98 -22.66 18.91
N ARG A 180 11.88 -22.07 18.46
CA ARG A 180 11.12 -21.06 19.18
C ARG A 180 9.64 -21.20 18.86
N VAL A 181 8.80 -21.07 19.90
CA VAL A 181 7.35 -20.98 19.78
C VAL A 181 6.86 -19.85 20.64
N ASP A 182 6.03 -18.98 20.10
CA ASP A 182 5.40 -17.86 20.79
C ASP A 182 3.89 -17.92 20.62
N GLY A 183 3.16 -17.61 21.68
CA GLY A 183 1.71 -17.53 21.68
C GLY A 183 1.22 -16.25 22.36
N GLU A 184 0.15 -15.67 21.87
CA GLU A 184 -0.50 -14.49 22.41
C GLU A 184 -2.00 -14.67 22.40
N ILE A 185 -2.66 -14.19 23.46
CA ILE A 185 -4.11 -13.98 23.52
C ILE A 185 -4.34 -12.55 23.97
N ASN A 186 -5.22 -11.85 23.28
CA ASN A 186 -5.56 -10.47 23.57
C ASN A 186 -7.06 -10.20 23.44
N HIS A 187 -7.51 -9.08 24.01
CA HIS A 187 -8.87 -8.58 23.90
C HIS A 187 -8.83 -7.10 23.58
N VAL A 188 -9.58 -6.70 22.56
CA VAL A 188 -9.70 -5.31 22.11
C VAL A 188 -10.91 -4.67 22.81
N GLU A 189 -10.72 -3.47 23.34
CA GLU A 189 -11.81 -2.70 23.97
C GLU A 189 -12.93 -2.41 22.97
N LYS A 190 -14.18 -2.67 23.36
CA LYS A 190 -15.34 -2.64 22.47
C LYS A 190 -15.25 -3.59 21.27
N GLY A 191 -14.46 -4.64 21.38
CA GLY A 191 -14.22 -5.61 20.32
C GLY A 191 -14.13 -7.05 20.85
N ASP A 192 -13.64 -7.94 20.02
CA ASP A 192 -13.56 -9.38 20.27
C ASP A 192 -12.17 -9.80 20.81
N PHE A 193 -11.96 -11.09 20.95
CA PHE A 193 -10.67 -11.70 21.27
C PHE A 193 -9.85 -11.90 20.00
N GLY A 194 -8.57 -11.58 20.11
CA GLY A 194 -7.55 -11.87 19.12
C GLY A 194 -6.44 -12.73 19.71
N GLY A 195 -5.46 -13.05 18.88
CA GLY A 195 -4.28 -13.79 19.32
C GLY A 195 -3.46 -14.32 18.17
N LYS A 196 -2.28 -14.84 18.50
CA LYS A 196 -1.38 -15.39 17.51
C LYS A 196 -0.63 -16.59 18.05
N LEU A 197 -0.20 -17.45 17.15
CA LEU A 197 0.70 -18.57 17.37
C LEU A 197 1.77 -18.57 16.30
N GLU A 198 3.02 -18.46 16.71
CA GLU A 198 4.17 -18.33 15.84
C GLU A 198 5.23 -19.34 16.24
N GLY A 199 5.97 -19.86 15.24
CA GLY A 199 7.04 -20.80 15.51
C GLY A 199 8.14 -20.80 14.47
N MET A 200 9.35 -21.10 14.91
CA MET A 200 10.49 -21.31 14.01
C MET A 200 11.34 -22.50 14.45
N LEU A 201 11.94 -23.16 13.46
CA LEU A 201 12.91 -24.21 13.62
C LEU A 201 14.12 -23.97 12.72
N ASN A 202 15.32 -24.01 13.26
CA ASN A 202 16.57 -24.05 12.52
C ASN A 202 17.16 -25.46 12.65
N LEU A 203 17.32 -26.13 11.52
CA LEU A 203 17.74 -27.52 11.42
C LEU A 203 19.10 -27.57 10.70
N PRO A 204 20.20 -27.78 11.39
CA PRO A 204 21.48 -28.08 10.77
C PRO A 204 21.40 -29.48 10.15
N ILE A 205 21.53 -29.58 8.82
CA ILE A 205 21.47 -30.86 8.08
C ILE A 205 22.86 -31.46 7.99
N SER A 206 23.87 -30.61 7.76
CA SER A 206 25.27 -30.94 7.74
C SER A 206 26.12 -29.69 8.09
N ALA A 207 27.43 -29.85 8.13
CA ALA A 207 28.34 -28.72 8.41
C ALA A 207 28.20 -27.57 7.41
N ASN A 208 27.75 -27.84 6.17
CA ASN A 208 27.61 -26.87 5.09
C ASN A 208 26.16 -26.70 4.63
N MET A 209 25.17 -27.24 5.34
CA MET A 209 23.77 -27.16 4.93
C MET A 209 22.85 -27.02 6.15
N ALA A 210 21.95 -26.04 6.10
CA ALA A 210 20.95 -25.81 7.14
C ALA A 210 19.62 -25.39 6.53
N LEU A 211 18.52 -25.81 7.16
CA LEU A 211 17.14 -25.43 6.83
C LEU A 211 16.54 -24.63 7.98
N ARG A 212 15.94 -23.49 7.68
CA ARG A 212 15.14 -22.68 8.60
C ARG A 212 13.70 -22.63 8.13
N VAL A 213 12.78 -23.03 9.01
CA VAL A 213 11.34 -23.05 8.74
C VAL A 213 10.63 -22.16 9.77
N VAL A 214 9.72 -21.34 9.31
CA VAL A 214 8.94 -20.39 10.12
C VAL A 214 7.47 -20.57 9.75
N GLY A 215 6.58 -20.53 10.74
CA GLY A 215 5.14 -20.57 10.52
C GLY A 215 4.43 -19.64 11.47
N TRP A 216 3.30 -19.11 11.06
CA TRP A 216 2.46 -18.22 11.85
C TRP A 216 0.99 -18.35 11.54
N TYR A 217 0.19 -18.11 12.58
CA TYR A 217 -1.22 -17.84 12.50
C TYR A 217 -1.55 -16.68 13.44
N GLU A 218 -2.22 -15.66 12.95
CA GLU A 218 -2.67 -14.50 13.72
C GLU A 218 -4.14 -14.23 13.41
N ARG A 219 -4.91 -13.89 14.42
CA ARG A 219 -6.24 -13.34 14.30
C ARG A 219 -6.29 -12.01 15.02
N ASP A 220 -6.45 -10.94 14.25
CA ASP A 220 -6.77 -9.61 14.77
C ASP A 220 -8.27 -9.54 15.06
N ALA A 221 -8.61 -9.13 16.27
CA ALA A 221 -9.99 -8.97 16.69
C ALA A 221 -10.69 -7.85 15.93
N GLY A 222 -11.96 -8.07 15.58
CA GLY A 222 -12.84 -7.00 15.13
C GLY A 222 -13.21 -6.05 16.26
N TYR A 223 -13.54 -4.81 15.92
CA TYR A 223 -13.94 -3.75 16.87
C TYR A 223 -14.85 -2.69 16.23
N ILE A 224 -15.29 -2.90 15.00
CA ILE A 224 -16.28 -2.05 14.33
C ILE A 224 -17.58 -2.85 14.21
N ASP A 225 -18.69 -2.22 14.58
CA ASP A 225 -20.01 -2.80 14.49
C ASP A 225 -20.72 -2.34 13.20
N ASN A 226 -21.27 -3.29 12.45
CA ASN A 226 -22.28 -2.97 11.45
C ASN A 226 -23.65 -2.94 12.12
N VAL A 227 -24.19 -1.72 12.33
CA VAL A 227 -25.44 -1.51 13.09
C VAL A 227 -26.66 -1.41 12.16
N PRO A 228 -27.89 -1.60 12.66
CA PRO A 228 -29.09 -1.47 11.84
C PRO A 228 -29.19 -0.11 11.16
N GLY A 229 -29.53 -0.11 9.90
CA GLY A 229 -29.68 1.09 9.09
C GLY A 229 -30.65 0.90 7.91
N THR A 230 -31.06 2.02 7.32
CA THR A 230 -31.91 2.06 6.13
C THR A 230 -31.36 3.06 5.13
N ARG A 231 -31.57 2.80 3.84
CA ARG A 231 -31.35 3.73 2.74
C ARG A 231 -32.59 3.80 1.88
N SER A 232 -32.95 5.01 1.42
CA SER A 232 -34.11 5.23 0.58
C SER A 232 -33.67 5.82 -0.75
N PHE A 233 -34.13 5.23 -1.82
CA PHE A 233 -33.95 5.68 -3.20
C PHE A 233 -35.23 6.33 -3.68
N LEU A 234 -35.10 7.46 -4.38
CA LEU A 234 -36.21 8.29 -4.83
C LEU A 234 -37.12 7.57 -5.80
N GLY A 235 -38.42 7.89 -5.80
CA GLY A 235 -39.34 7.49 -6.84
C GLY A 235 -39.03 8.26 -8.13
N SER A 236 -39.15 7.61 -9.28
CA SER A 236 -39.03 8.26 -10.57
C SER A 236 -40.38 8.90 -10.97
N SER A 237 -40.38 10.19 -11.20
CA SER A 237 -41.50 10.92 -11.81
C SER A 237 -41.31 11.12 -13.33
N ASN A 238 -40.12 10.87 -13.84
CA ASN A 238 -39.78 11.10 -15.24
C ASN A 238 -39.85 9.80 -16.04
N SER A 239 -40.97 9.59 -16.71
CA SER A 239 -41.23 8.42 -17.54
C SER A 239 -40.51 8.46 -18.90
N GLU A 240 -39.92 9.58 -19.29
CA GLU A 240 -39.34 9.73 -20.63
C GLU A 240 -37.98 9.05 -20.80
N LEU A 241 -37.32 8.74 -19.70
CA LEU A 241 -35.91 8.28 -19.72
C LEU A 241 -35.74 6.76 -19.57
N ALA A 242 -36.83 6.03 -19.29
CA ALA A 242 -36.69 4.59 -19.11
C ALA A 242 -36.69 3.85 -20.45
N VAL A 243 -35.99 2.73 -20.53
CA VAL A 243 -35.93 1.86 -21.71
C VAL A 243 -36.61 0.54 -21.40
N PRO A 244 -37.77 0.26 -22.03
CA PRO A 244 -38.46 -1.00 -21.84
C PRO A 244 -37.61 -2.20 -22.25
N ALA A 245 -37.87 -3.34 -21.64
CA ALA A 245 -37.27 -4.60 -22.03
C ALA A 245 -37.51 -4.88 -23.52
N GLY A 246 -36.48 -5.23 -24.26
CA GLY A 246 -36.57 -5.52 -25.69
C GLY A 246 -36.71 -4.29 -26.61
N SER A 247 -36.73 -3.07 -26.07
CA SER A 247 -36.79 -1.85 -26.88
C SER A 247 -35.38 -1.27 -27.09
N GLU A 248 -35.12 -0.71 -28.26
CA GLU A 248 -33.87 0.04 -28.58
C GLU A 248 -34.04 1.55 -28.40
N THR A 249 -35.25 1.99 -28.19
CA THR A 249 -35.59 3.41 -28.03
C THR A 249 -36.09 3.68 -26.62
N ALA A 250 -35.74 4.83 -26.08
CA ALA A 250 -36.35 5.31 -24.86
C ALA A 250 -37.81 5.59 -25.15
N THR A 251 -38.69 4.93 -24.44
CA THR A 251 -40.12 5.22 -24.46
C THR A 251 -40.57 5.59 -23.06
N PRO A 252 -41.67 6.35 -22.93
CA PRO A 252 -42.26 6.59 -21.61
C PRO A 252 -42.56 5.26 -20.91
N LEU A 253 -41.95 5.03 -19.75
CA LEU A 253 -42.26 3.86 -18.92
C LEU A 253 -43.18 4.22 -17.77
N ALA A 254 -43.63 3.18 -17.11
CA ALA A 254 -44.37 3.33 -15.88
C ALA A 254 -43.66 4.26 -14.88
N VAL A 255 -44.39 5.23 -14.40
CA VAL A 255 -43.93 6.10 -13.32
C VAL A 255 -43.72 5.25 -12.08
N PHE A 256 -42.58 5.39 -11.43
CA PHE A 256 -42.32 4.79 -10.13
C PHE A 256 -42.76 5.76 -9.01
N PRO A 257 -44.05 5.78 -8.62
CA PRO A 257 -44.56 6.84 -7.74
C PRO A 257 -44.02 6.77 -6.33
N SER A 258 -43.50 5.62 -5.89
CA SER A 258 -42.88 5.43 -4.58
C SER A 258 -41.44 5.01 -4.76
N GLY A 259 -40.57 5.56 -3.97
CA GLY A 259 -39.16 5.11 -3.86
C GLY A 259 -39.05 3.69 -3.29
N ILE A 260 -37.86 3.21 -3.22
CA ILE A 260 -37.50 1.94 -2.55
C ILE A 260 -36.71 2.25 -1.29
N THR A 261 -37.12 1.67 -0.17
CA THR A 261 -36.33 1.69 1.08
C THR A 261 -35.79 0.30 1.35
N VAL A 262 -34.51 0.22 1.56
CA VAL A 262 -33.80 -1.01 1.89
C VAL A 262 -33.22 -0.93 3.30
N ASN A 263 -32.99 -2.06 3.94
CA ASN A 263 -32.34 -2.15 5.24
C ASN A 263 -31.20 -3.18 5.19
N ASN A 264 -30.30 -3.09 6.16
CA ASN A 264 -29.15 -3.97 6.26
C ASN A 264 -29.32 -5.10 7.30
N ALA A 265 -30.53 -5.44 7.69
CA ALA A 265 -30.80 -6.40 8.78
C ALA A 265 -30.06 -7.75 8.59
N ALA A 266 -29.84 -8.18 7.34
CA ALA A 266 -29.10 -9.41 7.03
C ALA A 266 -27.58 -9.31 7.28
N PHE A 267 -27.05 -8.11 7.43
CA PHE A 267 -25.60 -7.84 7.52
C PHE A 267 -25.19 -7.22 8.86
N VAL A 268 -26.16 -7.00 9.77
CA VAL A 268 -25.89 -6.50 11.13
C VAL A 268 -25.02 -7.51 11.87
N LYS A 269 -23.86 -7.04 12.34
CA LYS A 269 -22.88 -7.89 13.01
C LYS A 269 -22.00 -7.03 13.92
N LYS A 270 -21.76 -7.49 15.14
CA LYS A 270 -20.78 -6.88 16.04
C LYS A 270 -19.37 -7.31 15.64
N ASP A 271 -18.40 -6.44 15.89
CA ASP A 271 -16.97 -6.71 15.73
C ASP A 271 -16.66 -7.34 14.35
N TYR A 272 -17.28 -6.79 13.28
CA TYR A 272 -17.32 -7.48 12.01
C TYR A 272 -16.04 -7.32 11.16
N ASN A 273 -15.07 -6.52 11.62
CA ASN A 273 -13.84 -6.17 10.91
C ASN A 273 -12.60 -6.95 11.40
N ASP A 274 -12.74 -8.24 11.63
CA ASP A 274 -11.62 -9.12 12.01
C ASP A 274 -10.70 -9.43 10.81
N THR A 275 -9.43 -9.78 11.11
CA THR A 275 -8.46 -10.26 10.12
C THR A 275 -7.82 -11.55 10.58
N GLU A 276 -7.69 -12.52 9.68
CA GLU A 276 -6.93 -13.75 9.87
C GLU A 276 -5.72 -13.76 8.94
N ILE A 277 -4.54 -14.06 9.48
CA ILE A 277 -3.28 -14.13 8.74
C ILE A 277 -2.64 -15.48 9.02
N ALA A 278 -2.41 -16.28 7.98
CA ALA A 278 -1.72 -17.56 8.08
C ALA A 278 -0.61 -17.64 7.04
N GLY A 279 0.53 -18.16 7.44
CA GLY A 279 1.65 -18.26 6.50
C GLY A 279 2.84 -19.00 7.02
N GLY A 280 3.87 -19.02 6.18
CA GLY A 280 5.14 -19.62 6.53
C GLY A 280 6.25 -19.25 5.55
N ARG A 281 7.47 -19.45 6.01
CA ARG A 281 8.70 -19.23 5.25
C ARG A 281 9.63 -20.43 5.44
N ALA A 282 10.25 -20.89 4.37
CA ALA A 282 11.30 -21.88 4.41
C ALA A 282 12.51 -21.38 3.61
N ALA A 283 13.70 -21.44 4.21
CA ALA A 283 14.96 -21.07 3.59
C ALA A 283 15.95 -22.22 3.78
N LEU A 284 16.62 -22.63 2.69
CA LEU A 284 17.68 -23.62 2.71
C LEU A 284 19.01 -22.92 2.38
N LYS A 285 19.97 -22.95 3.30
CA LYS A 285 21.33 -22.49 3.04
C LYS A 285 22.20 -23.68 2.66
N VAL A 286 22.94 -23.55 1.57
CA VAL A 286 23.91 -24.52 1.10
C VAL A 286 25.23 -23.81 0.81
N ASP A 287 26.25 -24.06 1.64
CA ASP A 287 27.60 -23.61 1.38
C ASP A 287 28.27 -24.65 0.46
N LEU A 288 28.47 -24.32 -0.81
CA LEU A 288 29.07 -25.20 -1.82
C LEU A 288 30.54 -25.43 -1.52
N ASP A 289 31.20 -24.36 -1.13
CA ASP A 289 32.58 -24.32 -0.67
C ASP A 289 32.78 -23.08 0.24
N GLU A 290 34.03 -22.74 0.56
CA GLU A 290 34.37 -21.59 1.40
C GLU A 290 34.00 -20.22 0.78
N ASN A 291 33.73 -20.19 -0.53
CA ASN A 291 33.47 -18.97 -1.29
C ASN A 291 32.03 -18.83 -1.77
N TRP A 292 31.26 -19.90 -1.91
CA TRP A 292 29.97 -19.87 -2.55
C TRP A 292 28.85 -20.42 -1.66
N THR A 293 27.81 -19.61 -1.48
CA THR A 293 26.59 -19.96 -0.75
C THR A 293 25.37 -19.77 -1.65
N ILE A 294 24.47 -20.74 -1.64
CA ILE A 294 23.17 -20.70 -2.33
C ILE A 294 22.06 -20.75 -1.28
N THR A 295 21.11 -19.79 -1.38
CA THR A 295 20.00 -19.72 -0.44
C THR A 295 18.66 -19.59 -1.19
N PRO A 296 18.02 -20.71 -1.60
CA PRO A 296 16.61 -20.68 -2.03
C PRO A 296 15.72 -20.42 -0.83
N THR A 297 14.69 -19.58 -1.04
CA THR A 297 13.69 -19.23 -0.02
C THR A 297 12.29 -19.24 -0.65
N VAL A 298 11.31 -19.75 0.07
CA VAL A 298 9.89 -19.68 -0.29
C VAL A 298 9.13 -19.06 0.87
N THR A 299 8.30 -18.07 0.58
CA THR A 299 7.38 -17.44 1.53
C THR A 299 5.96 -17.53 1.01
N TYR A 300 5.02 -17.93 1.86
CA TYR A 300 3.59 -17.98 1.58
C TYR A 300 2.83 -17.25 2.68
N GLN A 301 1.83 -16.46 2.31
CA GLN A 301 0.89 -15.86 3.25
C GLN A 301 -0.50 -15.78 2.64
N ASP A 302 -1.53 -16.06 3.46
CA ASP A 302 -2.95 -15.90 3.19
C ASP A 302 -3.52 -14.96 4.26
N THR A 303 -3.92 -13.75 3.86
CA THR A 303 -4.57 -12.76 4.71
C THR A 303 -6.04 -12.68 4.33
N ARG A 304 -6.94 -12.82 5.30
CA ARG A 304 -8.39 -12.72 5.14
C ARG A 304 -8.95 -11.72 6.09
N SER A 305 -9.49 -10.64 5.56
CA SER A 305 -10.11 -9.57 6.32
C SER A 305 -11.60 -9.54 6.03
N HIS A 306 -12.40 -9.27 7.04
CA HIS A 306 -13.83 -9.06 6.92
C HIS A 306 -14.17 -7.61 7.27
N GLY A 307 -15.31 -7.13 6.78
CA GLY A 307 -15.84 -5.82 7.11
C GLY A 307 -15.02 -4.65 6.59
N SER A 308 -15.36 -3.46 7.04
CA SER A 308 -14.67 -2.20 6.80
C SER A 308 -13.86 -1.81 8.02
N TYR A 309 -12.66 -1.28 7.79
CA TYR A 309 -11.80 -0.70 8.83
C TYR A 309 -11.97 0.82 8.96
N GLY A 310 -12.87 1.40 8.17
CA GLY A 310 -13.36 2.76 8.37
C GLY A 310 -14.71 2.74 9.08
N TYR A 311 -14.90 3.65 10.03
CA TYR A 311 -16.19 3.85 10.67
C TYR A 311 -16.80 5.20 10.28
N ASP A 312 -18.13 5.29 10.28
CA ASP A 312 -18.87 6.53 10.04
C ASP A 312 -19.16 7.26 11.35
N SER A 313 -18.48 8.38 11.57
CA SER A 313 -18.63 9.18 12.80
C SER A 313 -20.05 9.72 13.02
N LYS A 314 -20.89 9.80 12.00
CA LYS A 314 -22.29 10.20 12.11
C LYS A 314 -23.18 9.07 12.59
N THR A 315 -22.81 7.82 12.31
CA THR A 315 -23.49 6.62 12.81
C THR A 315 -23.13 6.37 14.27
N GLY A 316 -21.86 6.50 14.63
CA GLY A 316 -21.38 6.35 16.01
C GLY A 316 -19.89 6.01 16.08
N ASP A 317 -19.35 5.96 17.33
CA ASP A 317 -17.97 5.55 17.55
C ASP A 317 -17.80 4.07 17.22
N LEU A 318 -16.91 3.78 16.24
CA LEU A 318 -16.64 2.44 15.73
C LEU A 318 -17.88 1.75 15.13
N GLN A 319 -18.77 2.51 14.46
CA GLN A 319 -19.99 1.98 13.86
C GLN A 319 -20.10 2.36 12.38
N VAL A 320 -20.72 1.47 11.61
CA VAL A 320 -21.10 1.66 10.21
C VAL A 320 -22.50 1.14 9.93
N GLN A 321 -23.07 1.52 8.80
CA GLN A 321 -24.30 0.96 8.25
C GLN A 321 -24.01 0.49 6.82
N HIS A 322 -23.53 -0.74 6.66
CA HIS A 322 -23.24 -1.37 5.38
C HIS A 322 -24.28 -2.43 5.04
N PHE A 323 -24.59 -2.54 3.75
CA PHE A 323 -25.75 -3.27 3.20
C PHE A 323 -25.32 -4.48 2.34
N ALA A 324 -24.02 -4.76 2.29
CA ALA A 324 -23.46 -5.88 1.56
C ALA A 324 -22.41 -6.61 2.39
N PRO A 325 -22.10 -7.88 2.06
CA PRO A 325 -20.96 -8.56 2.67
C PRO A 325 -19.65 -7.93 2.19
N GLU A 326 -18.78 -7.62 3.14
CA GLU A 326 -17.46 -7.07 2.87
C GLU A 326 -16.38 -8.01 3.32
N PHE A 327 -15.41 -8.22 2.45
CA PHE A 327 -14.23 -9.03 2.74
C PHE A 327 -13.09 -8.71 1.76
N ARG A 328 -11.88 -9.06 2.17
CA ARG A 328 -10.71 -9.13 1.29
C ARG A 328 -9.88 -10.36 1.61
N SER A 329 -9.56 -11.14 0.58
CA SER A 329 -8.54 -12.19 0.65
C SER A 329 -7.34 -11.74 -0.17
N ASP A 330 -6.14 -11.85 0.41
CA ASP A 330 -4.86 -11.50 -0.22
C ASP A 330 -3.87 -12.64 0.01
N LYS A 331 -3.55 -13.35 -1.06
CA LYS A 331 -2.68 -14.54 -1.02
C LYS A 331 -1.47 -14.32 -1.88
N PHE A 332 -0.30 -14.58 -1.34
CA PHE A 332 0.91 -14.57 -2.15
C PHE A 332 1.84 -15.73 -1.87
N VAL A 333 2.58 -16.09 -2.91
CA VAL A 333 3.77 -16.96 -2.85
C VAL A 333 4.93 -16.19 -3.46
N GLN A 334 6.04 -16.11 -2.75
CA GLN A 334 7.31 -15.65 -3.29
C GLN A 334 8.33 -16.78 -3.25
N ALA A 335 8.88 -17.12 -4.41
CA ALA A 335 10.06 -17.99 -4.52
C ALA A 335 11.26 -17.11 -4.86
N ALA A 336 12.31 -17.16 -4.06
CA ALA A 336 13.52 -16.36 -4.21
C ALA A 336 14.76 -17.25 -4.20
N LEU A 337 15.79 -16.82 -4.92
CA LEU A 337 17.10 -17.44 -4.95
C LEU A 337 18.17 -16.37 -4.77
N THR A 338 18.95 -16.50 -3.72
CA THR A 338 20.15 -15.68 -3.52
C THR A 338 21.38 -16.59 -3.67
N ILE A 339 22.33 -16.15 -4.49
CA ILE A 339 23.64 -16.78 -4.63
C ILE A 339 24.68 -15.72 -4.27
N GLU A 340 25.47 -16.00 -3.25
CA GLU A 340 26.54 -15.16 -2.79
C GLU A 340 27.87 -15.88 -2.98
N GLY A 341 28.85 -15.18 -3.51
CA GLY A 341 30.12 -15.81 -3.80
C GLY A 341 31.27 -14.85 -3.95
N LYS A 342 32.47 -15.39 -4.17
CA LYS A 342 33.70 -14.63 -4.42
C LYS A 342 34.36 -15.05 -5.72
N LEU A 343 34.71 -14.05 -6.54
CA LEU A 343 35.60 -14.22 -7.68
C LEU A 343 36.95 -13.51 -7.37
N GLY A 344 37.93 -14.31 -6.97
CA GLY A 344 39.15 -13.78 -6.36
C GLY A 344 38.80 -13.09 -5.03
N ASN A 345 39.02 -11.78 -4.95
CA ASN A 345 38.69 -10.97 -3.77
C ASN A 345 37.43 -10.10 -3.96
N TRP A 346 36.69 -10.26 -5.08
CA TRP A 346 35.43 -9.54 -5.34
C TRP A 346 34.25 -10.37 -4.89
N ASP A 347 33.30 -9.74 -4.21
CA ASP A 347 32.03 -10.33 -3.87
C ASP A 347 31.09 -10.31 -5.10
N VAL A 348 30.41 -11.40 -5.34
CA VAL A 348 29.37 -11.54 -6.39
C VAL A 348 28.07 -11.90 -5.71
N THR A 349 26.99 -11.20 -6.05
CA THR A 349 25.64 -11.54 -5.59
C THR A 349 24.70 -11.62 -6.76
N TYR A 350 24.00 -12.73 -6.87
CA TYR A 350 22.81 -12.88 -7.71
C TYR A 350 21.60 -12.97 -6.82
N ALA A 351 20.56 -12.21 -7.15
CA ALA A 351 19.28 -12.18 -6.45
C ALA A 351 18.12 -12.24 -7.44
N GLY A 352 17.45 -13.38 -7.50
CA GLY A 352 16.30 -13.64 -8.38
C GLY A 352 15.06 -13.97 -7.58
N ALA A 353 13.88 -13.51 -8.02
CA ALA A 353 12.60 -13.87 -7.40
C ALA A 353 11.44 -13.92 -8.39
N TYR A 354 10.46 -14.72 -8.03
CA TYR A 354 9.14 -14.76 -8.62
C TYR A 354 8.08 -14.62 -7.53
N LEU A 355 7.18 -13.65 -7.69
CA LEU A 355 6.02 -13.42 -6.81
C LEU A 355 4.73 -13.66 -7.62
N ASP A 356 3.83 -14.47 -7.06
CA ASP A 356 2.44 -14.64 -7.51
C ASP A 356 1.52 -14.19 -6.36
N ARG A 357 0.72 -13.13 -6.58
CA ARG A 357 -0.20 -12.59 -5.59
C ARG A 357 -1.59 -12.48 -6.18
N LYS A 358 -2.58 -12.99 -5.46
CA LYS A 358 -3.99 -12.95 -5.84
C LYS A 358 -4.80 -12.28 -4.76
N THR A 359 -5.61 -11.30 -5.16
CA THR A 359 -6.57 -10.67 -4.27
C THR A 359 -7.99 -10.95 -4.74
N ASN A 360 -8.90 -11.02 -3.79
CA ASN A 360 -10.34 -11.11 -4.04
C ASN A 360 -11.06 -10.30 -2.97
N SER A 361 -11.94 -9.40 -3.37
CA SER A 361 -12.63 -8.48 -2.46
C SER A 361 -14.10 -8.31 -2.82
N SER A 362 -14.88 -7.98 -1.81
CA SER A 362 -16.24 -7.47 -1.92
C SER A 362 -16.35 -6.25 -1.03
N SER A 363 -16.88 -5.16 -1.55
CA SER A 363 -17.10 -3.91 -0.82
C SER A 363 -18.53 -3.42 -1.03
N ASP A 364 -19.14 -2.91 0.02
CA ASP A 364 -20.38 -2.15 -0.10
C ASP A 364 -20.12 -0.87 -0.91
N TYR A 365 -21.04 -0.49 -1.77
CA TYR A 365 -20.96 0.73 -2.57
C TYR A 365 -22.33 1.43 -2.63
N ILE A 366 -23.12 1.25 -1.58
CA ILE A 366 -24.48 1.81 -1.50
C ILE A 366 -24.46 3.33 -1.40
N ASP A 367 -23.44 3.89 -0.79
CA ASP A 367 -23.28 5.35 -0.65
C ASP A 367 -23.13 6.03 -2.00
N TYR A 368 -22.48 5.37 -2.98
CA TYR A 368 -22.48 5.82 -4.37
C TYR A 368 -23.89 5.88 -4.93
N ALA A 369 -24.63 4.79 -4.80
CA ALA A 369 -26.00 4.72 -5.33
C ALA A 369 -26.93 5.76 -4.69
N GLU A 370 -26.84 5.97 -3.37
CA GLU A 370 -27.62 6.97 -2.64
C GLU A 370 -27.24 8.40 -3.05
N ALA A 371 -25.96 8.72 -3.12
CA ALA A 371 -25.47 10.05 -3.49
C ALA A 371 -25.92 10.42 -4.91
N TYR A 372 -25.74 9.51 -5.86
CA TYR A 372 -26.16 9.74 -7.24
C TYR A 372 -27.68 9.71 -7.43
N ASP A 373 -28.43 8.97 -6.62
CA ASP A 373 -29.89 9.03 -6.61
C ASP A 373 -30.39 10.42 -6.20
N GLN A 374 -29.76 11.03 -5.22
CA GLN A 374 -30.03 12.40 -4.79
C GLN A 374 -29.57 13.43 -5.84
N LEU A 375 -28.38 13.28 -6.40
CA LEU A 375 -27.81 14.17 -7.41
C LEU A 375 -28.70 14.27 -8.66
N TYR A 376 -29.28 13.15 -9.07
CA TYR A 376 -30.19 13.07 -10.23
C TYR A 376 -31.67 13.11 -9.86
N SER A 377 -32.01 13.69 -8.72
CA SER A 377 -33.40 13.74 -8.22
C SER A 377 -34.35 14.37 -9.19
N ASP A 378 -33.96 15.41 -9.93
CA ASP A 378 -34.73 16.10 -10.93
C ASP A 378 -35.04 15.21 -12.16
N PHE A 379 -34.30 14.15 -12.35
CA PHE A 379 -34.41 13.17 -13.43
C PHE A 379 -34.99 11.83 -12.95
N GLY A 380 -35.56 11.79 -11.74
CA GLY A 380 -36.11 10.56 -11.16
C GLY A 380 -35.04 9.68 -10.48
N GLY A 381 -33.96 10.29 -10.00
CA GLY A 381 -32.84 9.61 -9.31
C GLY A 381 -32.08 8.65 -10.23
N VAL A 382 -31.32 7.71 -9.64
CA VAL A 382 -30.60 6.70 -10.43
C VAL A 382 -31.51 5.79 -11.23
N ALA A 383 -32.73 5.52 -10.77
CA ALA A 383 -33.70 4.73 -11.52
C ALA A 383 -34.19 5.48 -12.77
N GLY A 384 -34.36 6.79 -12.71
CA GLY A 384 -34.74 7.60 -13.86
C GLY A 384 -33.59 7.91 -14.79
N TYR A 385 -32.47 8.35 -14.24
CA TYR A 385 -31.33 8.79 -15.05
C TYR A 385 -30.44 7.65 -15.55
N PHE A 386 -30.05 6.70 -14.69
CA PHE A 386 -29.25 5.54 -15.07
C PHE A 386 -30.06 4.31 -15.47
N TYR A 387 -31.39 4.37 -15.35
CA TYR A 387 -32.31 3.29 -15.72
C TYR A 387 -32.08 1.98 -14.95
N PHE A 388 -31.91 2.08 -13.65
CA PHE A 388 -31.73 0.90 -12.78
C PHE A 388 -33.06 0.17 -12.62
N ASN A 389 -33.42 -0.58 -13.67
CA ASN A 389 -34.63 -1.33 -13.77
C ASN A 389 -34.35 -2.81 -14.00
N ASP A 390 -35.32 -3.65 -13.67
CA ASP A 390 -35.35 -5.04 -14.10
C ASP A 390 -35.78 -5.19 -15.58
N SER A 391 -35.81 -6.41 -16.08
CA SER A 391 -36.22 -6.71 -17.45
C SER A 391 -37.71 -6.42 -17.75
N LEU A 392 -38.51 -6.17 -16.72
CA LEU A 392 -39.91 -5.78 -16.83
C LEU A 392 -40.09 -4.26 -16.76
N GLY A 393 -39.01 -3.51 -16.55
CA GLY A 393 -39.03 -2.06 -16.40
C GLY A 393 -39.37 -1.59 -14.97
N ASN A 394 -39.45 -2.49 -13.99
CA ASN A 394 -39.68 -2.09 -12.61
C ASN A 394 -38.38 -1.53 -11.97
N LYS A 395 -38.56 -0.51 -11.12
CA LYS A 395 -37.45 -0.02 -10.29
C LYS A 395 -36.97 -1.13 -9.37
N ILE A 396 -35.67 -1.31 -9.32
CA ILE A 396 -34.98 -2.26 -8.42
C ILE A 396 -34.25 -1.55 -7.29
N ASN A 397 -33.81 -2.31 -6.33
CA ASN A 397 -32.85 -1.82 -5.33
C ASN A 397 -31.56 -1.38 -6.04
N SER A 398 -31.26 -0.09 -5.98
CA SER A 398 -30.10 0.51 -6.64
C SER A 398 -28.80 0.34 -5.87
N ALA A 399 -28.82 -0.35 -4.72
CA ALA A 399 -27.61 -0.64 -3.95
C ALA A 399 -26.59 -1.39 -4.81
N GLN A 400 -25.36 -0.92 -4.76
CA GLN A 400 -24.25 -1.52 -5.50
C GLN A 400 -23.30 -2.27 -4.58
N VAL A 401 -22.67 -3.29 -5.14
CA VAL A 401 -21.56 -4.04 -4.54
C VAL A 401 -20.41 -4.03 -5.54
N VAL A 402 -19.19 -3.76 -5.08
CA VAL A 402 -17.99 -3.87 -5.91
C VAL A 402 -17.30 -5.18 -5.61
N LEU A 403 -17.22 -6.06 -6.61
CA LEU A 403 -16.44 -7.28 -6.56
C LEU A 403 -15.11 -7.05 -7.29
N GLY A 404 -13.99 -7.24 -6.61
CA GLY A 404 -12.67 -6.99 -7.16
C GLY A 404 -11.79 -8.22 -7.13
N THR A 405 -11.06 -8.48 -8.22
CA THR A 405 -9.97 -9.45 -8.23
C THR A 405 -8.76 -8.87 -8.93
N ASP A 406 -7.57 -9.13 -8.37
CA ASP A 406 -6.29 -8.85 -9.01
C ASP A 406 -5.42 -10.09 -9.02
N HIS A 407 -4.65 -10.25 -10.08
CA HIS A 407 -3.62 -11.28 -10.16
C HIS A 407 -2.29 -10.65 -10.55
N PHE A 408 -1.47 -10.40 -9.56
CA PHE A 408 -0.12 -9.86 -9.75
C PHE A 408 0.88 -10.97 -9.94
N LYS A 409 1.72 -10.84 -10.97
CA LYS A 409 2.91 -11.68 -11.19
C LYS A 409 4.11 -10.76 -11.31
N LYS A 410 5.16 -11.07 -10.57
CA LYS A 410 6.38 -10.26 -10.61
C LYS A 410 7.60 -11.16 -10.70
N PHE A 411 8.49 -10.85 -11.63
CA PHE A 411 9.77 -11.50 -11.82
C PHE A 411 10.86 -10.44 -11.72
N SER A 412 11.84 -10.63 -10.85
CA SER A 412 12.96 -9.70 -10.66
C SER A 412 14.28 -10.43 -10.67
N GLN A 413 15.31 -9.81 -11.26
CA GLN A 413 16.66 -10.34 -11.37
C GLN A 413 17.67 -9.23 -11.13
N GLU A 414 18.61 -9.45 -10.23
CA GLU A 414 19.75 -8.56 -9.99
C GLU A 414 21.04 -9.38 -9.99
N LEU A 415 22.04 -8.93 -10.71
CA LEU A 415 23.40 -9.41 -10.61
C LEU A 415 24.30 -8.23 -10.26
N ARG A 416 25.08 -8.36 -9.18
CA ARG A 416 26.00 -7.31 -8.75
C ARG A 416 27.35 -7.88 -8.36
N ILE A 417 28.35 -7.04 -8.46
CA ILE A 417 29.72 -7.29 -7.99
C ILE A 417 30.12 -6.17 -7.04
N ALA A 418 30.93 -6.50 -6.04
CA ALA A 418 31.50 -5.53 -5.11
C ALA A 418 32.98 -5.81 -4.88
N SER A 419 33.82 -4.77 -4.96
CA SER A 419 35.25 -4.88 -4.64
C SER A 419 35.44 -5.06 -3.12
N PRO A 420 36.62 -5.50 -2.66
CA PRO A 420 36.92 -5.56 -1.23
C PRO A 420 36.65 -4.25 -0.49
N SER A 421 36.15 -4.35 0.75
CA SER A 421 35.75 -3.19 1.55
C SER A 421 36.93 -2.51 2.26
N ASP A 422 38.06 -3.18 2.36
CA ASP A 422 39.30 -2.73 3.02
C ASP A 422 40.20 -1.88 2.12
N GLN A 423 39.85 -1.70 0.86
CA GLN A 423 40.62 -0.91 -0.10
C GLN A 423 40.17 0.55 -0.10
N PRO A 424 41.07 1.51 -0.33
CA PRO A 424 40.75 2.94 -0.43
C PRO A 424 39.73 3.21 -1.58
N LEU A 425 39.83 2.47 -2.69
CA LEU A 425 38.89 2.53 -3.79
C LEU A 425 37.95 1.32 -3.74
N ARG A 426 36.69 1.61 -3.58
CA ARG A 426 35.64 0.60 -3.49
C ARG A 426 34.59 0.81 -4.58
N VAL A 427 34.18 -0.27 -5.21
CA VAL A 427 33.20 -0.26 -6.31
C VAL A 427 32.09 -1.26 -6.00
N VAL A 428 30.86 -0.85 -6.26
CA VAL A 428 29.69 -1.74 -6.42
C VAL A 428 29.11 -1.47 -7.79
N ALA A 429 28.84 -2.51 -8.61
CA ALA A 429 28.20 -2.35 -9.91
C ALA A 429 27.25 -3.53 -10.16
N GLY A 430 26.21 -3.30 -10.93
CA GLY A 430 25.25 -4.35 -11.23
C GLY A 430 24.26 -4.03 -12.34
N GLY A 431 23.52 -5.05 -12.73
CA GLY A 431 22.39 -4.99 -13.64
C GLY A 431 21.11 -5.47 -12.96
N PHE A 432 20.00 -4.85 -13.32
CA PHE A 432 18.67 -5.18 -12.79
C PHE A 432 17.66 -5.30 -13.90
N TYR A 433 16.80 -6.29 -13.79
CA TYR A 433 15.62 -6.48 -14.62
C TYR A 433 14.40 -6.82 -13.78
N GLN A 434 13.27 -6.18 -14.09
CA GLN A 434 11.99 -6.50 -13.48
C GLN A 434 10.88 -6.53 -14.54
N TYR A 435 10.04 -7.51 -14.41
CA TYR A 435 8.76 -7.63 -15.10
C TYR A 435 7.67 -7.81 -14.06
N GLN A 436 6.59 -7.05 -14.15
CA GLN A 436 5.39 -7.32 -13.40
C GLN A 436 4.15 -7.17 -14.27
N SER A 437 3.13 -7.97 -14.00
CA SER A 437 1.82 -7.84 -14.62
C SER A 437 0.73 -7.84 -13.55
N ASN A 438 -0.40 -7.21 -13.87
CA ASN A 438 -1.62 -7.28 -13.07
C ASN A 438 -2.82 -7.48 -14.00
N ASP A 439 -3.55 -8.57 -13.78
CA ASP A 439 -4.89 -8.80 -14.35
C ASP A 439 -5.89 -8.19 -13.38
N ILE A 440 -6.55 -7.09 -13.79
CA ILE A 440 -7.47 -6.29 -12.99
C ILE A 440 -8.89 -6.61 -13.40
N HIS A 441 -9.74 -6.97 -12.43
CA HIS A 441 -11.18 -7.10 -12.62
C HIS A 441 -11.91 -6.43 -11.48
N GLN A 442 -12.75 -5.43 -11.80
CA GLN A 442 -13.67 -4.79 -10.86
C GLN A 442 -15.07 -4.78 -11.46
N ASP A 443 -15.99 -5.42 -10.79
CA ASP A 443 -17.38 -5.62 -11.21
C ASP A 443 -18.31 -4.87 -10.25
N TYR A 444 -18.88 -3.76 -10.72
CA TYR A 444 -19.86 -2.96 -9.99
C TYR A 444 -21.24 -3.50 -10.27
N ARG A 445 -21.81 -4.21 -9.32
CA ARG A 445 -23.04 -4.98 -9.49
C ARG A 445 -24.24 -4.35 -8.81
N VAL A 446 -25.37 -4.40 -9.53
CA VAL A 446 -26.70 -4.07 -9.02
C VAL A 446 -27.59 -5.30 -9.17
N ALA A 447 -28.09 -5.81 -8.06
CA ALA A 447 -28.92 -7.02 -8.07
C ALA A 447 -30.22 -6.80 -8.83
N GLY A 448 -30.53 -7.68 -9.77
CA GLY A 448 -31.75 -7.61 -10.58
C GLY A 448 -31.69 -6.63 -11.76
N LEU A 449 -30.56 -5.98 -12.03
CA LEU A 449 -30.43 -5.09 -13.19
C LEU A 449 -30.73 -5.81 -14.50
N ASP A 450 -31.52 -5.16 -15.35
CA ASP A 450 -31.85 -5.69 -16.69
C ASP A 450 -30.59 -6.09 -17.45
N PRO A 451 -30.49 -7.33 -17.97
CA PRO A 451 -29.33 -7.74 -18.77
C PRO A 451 -29.00 -6.80 -19.92
N LEU A 452 -30.00 -6.07 -20.47
CA LEU A 452 -29.80 -5.07 -21.52
C LEU A 452 -29.13 -3.78 -21.04
N LEU A 453 -29.15 -3.52 -19.74
CA LEU A 453 -28.45 -2.40 -19.10
C LEU A 453 -27.09 -2.81 -18.56
N SER A 454 -26.86 -4.11 -18.48
CA SER A 454 -25.62 -4.70 -17.97
C SER A 454 -24.50 -4.67 -19.01
N VAL A 455 -23.26 -4.76 -18.54
CA VAL A 455 -22.11 -5.03 -19.43
C VAL A 455 -22.35 -6.35 -20.15
N ASN A 456 -22.12 -6.37 -21.47
CA ASN A 456 -22.42 -7.54 -22.30
C ASN A 456 -21.74 -8.81 -21.78
N GLY A 457 -22.54 -9.86 -21.60
CA GLY A 457 -22.12 -11.15 -21.07
C GLY A 457 -22.01 -11.22 -19.53
N LEU A 458 -22.27 -10.11 -18.82
CA LEU A 458 -22.16 -10.02 -17.36
C LEU A 458 -23.47 -9.45 -16.75
N PRO A 459 -24.56 -10.24 -16.66
CA PRO A 459 -25.84 -9.78 -16.12
C PRO A 459 -25.68 -9.24 -14.69
N GLY A 460 -26.28 -8.06 -14.44
CA GLY A 460 -26.18 -7.37 -13.15
C GLY A 460 -24.98 -6.42 -13.04
N THR A 461 -24.02 -6.48 -13.93
CA THR A 461 -22.85 -5.61 -13.93
C THR A 461 -23.16 -4.28 -14.59
N LEU A 462 -23.26 -3.22 -13.80
CA LEU A 462 -23.49 -1.87 -14.29
C LEU A 462 -22.24 -1.27 -14.92
N TRP A 463 -21.13 -1.43 -14.23
CA TRP A 463 -19.80 -0.92 -14.60
C TRP A 463 -18.76 -2.02 -14.48
N LEU A 464 -17.80 -2.07 -15.41
CA LEU A 464 -16.72 -3.04 -15.41
C LEU A 464 -15.37 -2.38 -15.67
N THR A 465 -14.37 -2.78 -14.89
CA THR A 465 -12.96 -2.65 -15.22
C THR A 465 -12.41 -4.05 -15.48
N GLN A 466 -11.97 -4.33 -16.70
CA GLN A 466 -11.31 -5.59 -17.07
C GLN A 466 -10.07 -5.25 -17.87
N GLN A 467 -8.92 -5.24 -17.22
CA GLN A 467 -7.68 -4.71 -17.80
C GLN A 467 -6.50 -5.61 -17.51
N HIS A 468 -5.53 -5.57 -18.41
CA HIS A 468 -4.22 -6.20 -18.26
C HIS A 468 -3.13 -5.13 -18.31
N ARG A 469 -2.38 -5.01 -17.21
CA ARG A 469 -1.27 -4.07 -17.07
C ARG A 469 0.05 -4.83 -17.04
N ILE A 470 1.06 -4.30 -17.73
CA ILE A 470 2.44 -4.80 -17.67
C ILE A 470 3.37 -3.62 -17.43
N ASP A 471 4.27 -3.77 -16.45
CA ASP A 471 5.35 -2.81 -16.19
C ASP A 471 6.71 -3.54 -16.28
N ARG A 472 7.65 -2.99 -17.05
CA ARG A 472 9.02 -3.49 -17.21
C ARG A 472 10.01 -2.42 -16.80
N ASP A 473 11.05 -2.81 -16.09
CA ASP A 473 12.15 -1.93 -15.66
C ASP A 473 13.49 -2.63 -15.93
N TYR A 474 14.38 -1.92 -16.62
CA TYR A 474 15.74 -2.33 -16.92
C TYR A 474 16.69 -1.29 -16.37
N ALA A 475 17.77 -1.72 -15.73
CA ALA A 475 18.74 -0.76 -15.26
C ALA A 475 20.16 -1.33 -15.17
N MET A 476 21.13 -0.44 -15.34
CA MET A 476 22.51 -0.65 -14.95
C MET A 476 22.88 0.37 -13.89
N PHE A 477 23.56 -0.04 -12.85
CA PHE A 477 23.93 0.84 -11.74
C PHE A 477 25.35 0.59 -11.27
N GLY A 478 25.94 1.62 -10.67
CA GLY A 478 27.22 1.52 -10.02
C GLY A 478 27.43 2.63 -9.01
N GLU A 479 28.24 2.33 -8.01
CA GLU A 479 28.69 3.27 -6.98
C GLU A 479 30.18 3.07 -6.75
N LEU A 480 30.91 4.17 -6.67
CA LEU A 480 32.35 4.25 -6.45
C LEU A 480 32.59 5.08 -5.20
N SER A 481 33.30 4.54 -4.23
CA SER A 481 33.73 5.23 -3.02
C SER A 481 35.27 5.30 -2.99
N TYR A 482 35.80 6.48 -2.66
CA TYR A 482 37.23 6.71 -2.57
C TYR A 482 37.61 7.41 -1.25
N ASP A 483 38.51 6.79 -0.50
CA ASP A 483 39.08 7.36 0.71
C ASP A 483 40.25 8.27 0.34
N VAL A 484 40.02 9.58 0.39
CA VAL A 484 41.07 10.59 0.19
C VAL A 484 42.05 10.60 1.37
N SER A 485 41.53 10.24 2.54
CA SER A 485 42.28 10.01 3.76
C SER A 485 41.51 9.11 4.70
N ASP A 486 42.10 8.65 5.78
CA ASP A 486 41.42 7.87 6.83
C ASP A 486 40.19 8.57 7.43
N LYS A 487 40.05 9.87 7.20
CA LYS A 487 38.94 10.68 7.72
C LYS A 487 37.95 11.18 6.68
N LEU A 488 38.27 11.13 5.39
CA LEU A 488 37.49 11.73 4.33
C LEU A 488 37.27 10.76 3.18
N THR A 489 36.00 10.41 2.94
CA THR A 489 35.55 9.55 1.84
C THR A 489 34.63 10.32 0.92
N PHE A 490 34.78 10.19 -0.37
CA PHE A 490 33.80 10.60 -1.38
C PHE A 490 33.18 9.39 -2.04
N THR A 491 31.86 9.46 -2.24
CA THR A 491 31.10 8.42 -2.96
C THR A 491 30.30 9.03 -4.08
N ALA A 492 30.37 8.43 -5.27
CA ALA A 492 29.58 8.81 -6.44
C ALA A 492 28.93 7.57 -7.03
N GLY A 493 27.62 7.60 -7.15
CA GLY A 493 26.83 6.53 -7.74
C GLY A 493 25.89 7.03 -8.82
N ALA A 494 25.60 6.18 -9.80
CA ALA A 494 24.63 6.43 -10.86
C ALA A 494 23.87 5.16 -11.22
N ARG A 495 22.60 5.33 -11.67
CA ARG A 495 21.79 4.29 -12.29
C ARG A 495 21.16 4.84 -13.56
N ALA A 496 21.48 4.21 -14.67
CA ALA A 496 20.77 4.40 -15.92
C ALA A 496 19.60 3.42 -15.95
N PHE A 497 18.39 3.93 -16.20
CA PHE A 497 17.18 3.14 -16.22
C PHE A 497 16.39 3.35 -17.51
N PHE A 498 15.62 2.33 -17.85
CA PHE A 498 14.62 2.36 -18.92
C PHE A 498 13.38 1.60 -18.43
N TYR A 499 12.19 2.17 -18.63
CA TYR A 499 10.93 1.48 -18.35
C TYR A 499 10.01 1.45 -19.56
N ASP A 500 9.17 0.40 -19.65
CA ASP A 500 8.16 0.18 -20.68
C ASP A 500 6.90 -0.37 -20.01
N ASN A 501 5.92 0.52 -19.77
CA ASN A 501 4.67 0.21 -19.12
C ASN A 501 3.54 0.19 -20.13
N SER A 502 2.58 -0.71 -19.98
CA SER A 502 1.47 -0.87 -20.90
C SER A 502 0.17 -1.26 -20.20
N LEU A 503 -0.96 -0.86 -20.80
CA LEU A 503 -2.30 -1.15 -20.31
C LEU A 503 -3.25 -1.36 -21.48
N ILE A 504 -4.08 -2.41 -21.40
CA ILE A 504 -5.10 -2.73 -22.41
C ILE A 504 -6.34 -3.31 -21.72
N GLY A 505 -7.53 -3.10 -22.30
CA GLY A 505 -8.73 -3.79 -21.86
C GLY A 505 -9.99 -2.99 -22.00
N PHE A 506 -10.88 -3.15 -21.03
CA PHE A 506 -12.17 -2.49 -20.97
C PHE A 506 -12.34 -1.69 -19.67
N PHE A 507 -12.96 -0.51 -19.80
CA PHE A 507 -13.35 0.33 -18.68
C PHE A 507 -14.64 1.09 -19.04
N GLY A 508 -15.73 0.80 -18.35
CA GLY A 508 -16.97 1.50 -18.67
C GLY A 508 -18.27 0.84 -18.22
N PHE A 509 -19.35 1.56 -18.49
CA PHE A 509 -20.73 1.11 -18.29
C PHE A 509 -21.18 0.07 -19.33
N GLY A 510 -22.16 -0.73 -18.98
CA GLY A 510 -22.91 -1.56 -19.92
C GLY A 510 -23.76 -0.72 -20.89
N ARG A 511 -24.14 0.48 -20.45
CA ARG A 511 -24.96 1.40 -21.20
C ARG A 511 -24.45 2.83 -21.08
N ASN A 512 -24.65 3.65 -22.13
CA ASN A 512 -24.44 5.08 -22.08
C ASN A 512 -25.74 5.79 -21.64
N PRO A 513 -25.83 6.35 -20.43
CA PRO A 513 -27.02 7.06 -19.98
C PRO A 513 -27.37 8.28 -20.85
N GLY A 514 -26.37 8.98 -21.37
CA GLY A 514 -26.53 10.15 -22.24
C GLY A 514 -26.50 9.83 -23.74
N GLY A 515 -26.46 8.56 -24.12
CA GLY A 515 -26.33 8.14 -25.53
C GLY A 515 -27.66 8.03 -26.25
N ASN A 516 -27.60 8.11 -27.59
CA ASN A 516 -28.74 7.79 -28.44
C ASN A 516 -28.87 6.28 -28.53
N TYR A 517 -30.01 5.73 -28.09
CA TYR A 517 -30.26 4.28 -28.05
C TYR A 517 -30.49 3.65 -29.43
N THR A 518 -30.77 4.45 -30.43
CA THR A 518 -30.95 4.00 -31.83
C THR A 518 -29.61 3.85 -32.54
N ASP A 519 -28.54 4.39 -32.01
CA ASP A 519 -27.25 4.43 -32.65
C ASP A 519 -26.57 3.06 -32.73
N TYR A 520 -27.03 2.09 -31.92
CA TYR A 520 -26.45 0.77 -31.92
C TYR A 520 -27.42 -0.33 -31.47
N PRO A 521 -27.50 -1.47 -32.20
CA PRO A 521 -28.39 -2.57 -31.85
C PRO A 521 -28.12 -3.18 -30.49
N ARG A 522 -29.11 -3.51 -29.72
CA ARG A 522 -29.04 -4.13 -28.39
C ARG A 522 -28.63 -5.60 -28.40
N ASN A 523 -28.61 -6.23 -29.53
CA ASN A 523 -28.54 -7.68 -29.72
C ASN A 523 -27.12 -8.27 -29.55
N GLY A 524 -26.37 -7.79 -28.62
CA GLY A 524 -25.27 -8.54 -28.07
C GLY A 524 -23.91 -8.37 -28.75
N VAL A 525 -23.64 -7.30 -29.42
CA VAL A 525 -22.33 -7.00 -29.94
C VAL A 525 -21.62 -6.09 -28.96
N GLY A 526 -21.06 -6.66 -27.90
CA GLY A 526 -20.29 -5.95 -26.88
C GLY A 526 -21.16 -5.07 -25.97
N SER A 527 -20.54 -4.28 -25.12
CA SER A 527 -21.21 -3.27 -24.30
C SER A 527 -21.55 -2.05 -25.14
N SER A 528 -22.37 -2.22 -26.11
CA SER A 528 -22.64 -1.31 -27.21
C SER A 528 -23.11 0.07 -26.77
N ARG A 529 -23.66 0.19 -25.56
CA ARG A 529 -24.22 1.42 -25.04
C ARG A 529 -23.34 2.09 -24.00
N THR A 530 -22.07 1.65 -23.90
CA THR A 530 -21.14 2.32 -22.99
C THR A 530 -20.95 3.76 -23.39
N GLY A 531 -21.03 4.65 -22.42
CA GLY A 531 -20.78 6.06 -22.63
C GLY A 531 -19.30 6.38 -22.76
N VAL A 532 -18.47 5.50 -22.36
CA VAL A 532 -17.04 5.65 -22.36
C VAL A 532 -16.49 5.21 -23.69
N ALA A 533 -15.49 5.86 -24.20
CA ALA A 533 -14.83 5.63 -25.49
C ALA A 533 -15.14 4.24 -26.05
N GLY A 534 -16.03 4.19 -27.03
CA GLY A 534 -16.64 2.94 -27.48
C GLY A 534 -15.65 1.87 -27.87
N CYS A 535 -16.10 0.64 -27.86
CA CYS A 535 -15.33 -0.52 -28.29
C CYS A 535 -14.79 -0.34 -29.71
N PHE A 536 -13.66 -0.93 -30.03
CA PHE A 536 -13.13 -0.90 -31.40
C PHE A 536 -13.89 -1.88 -32.30
N THR A 537 -14.26 -1.41 -33.48
CA THR A 537 -14.82 -2.23 -34.57
C THR A 537 -13.71 -2.99 -35.28
N SER A 538 -14.10 -3.94 -36.12
CA SER A 538 -13.17 -4.67 -37.00
C SER A 538 -12.46 -3.78 -38.02
N THR A 539 -12.98 -2.57 -38.29
CA THR A 539 -12.38 -1.55 -39.14
C THR A 539 -11.45 -0.60 -38.39
N GLY A 540 -11.43 -0.69 -37.04
CA GLY A 540 -10.60 0.16 -36.20
C GLY A 540 -11.28 1.46 -35.76
N ASP A 541 -12.52 1.68 -36.13
CA ASP A 541 -13.29 2.84 -35.70
C ASP A 541 -13.79 2.64 -34.28
N ARG A 542 -14.06 3.73 -33.58
CA ARG A 542 -14.78 3.69 -32.31
C ARG A 542 -16.27 3.50 -32.57
N LEU A 543 -16.91 2.75 -31.72
CA LEU A 543 -18.33 2.44 -31.86
C LEU A 543 -19.22 3.68 -32.01
N ARG A 544 -18.88 4.78 -31.32
CA ARG A 544 -19.59 6.06 -31.47
C ARG A 544 -19.46 6.69 -32.85
N SER A 545 -18.31 6.50 -33.51
CA SER A 545 -18.03 7.09 -34.82
C SER A 545 -18.80 6.43 -35.93
N VAL A 546 -19.25 5.18 -35.72
CA VAL A 546 -19.99 4.35 -36.70
C VAL A 546 -21.40 4.04 -36.25
N ALA A 547 -21.92 4.78 -35.28
CA ALA A 547 -23.27 4.66 -34.78
C ALA A 547 -24.31 4.72 -35.92
N GLY A 548 -25.35 3.90 -35.83
CA GLY A 548 -26.40 3.79 -36.88
C GLY A 548 -26.00 2.95 -38.10
N THR A 549 -24.76 2.39 -38.19
CA THR A 549 -24.35 1.52 -39.28
C THR A 549 -24.61 0.05 -38.93
N PRO A 550 -25.56 -0.62 -39.63
CA PRO A 550 -25.89 -2.02 -39.34
C PRO A 550 -24.72 -2.98 -39.62
N GLY A 551 -24.57 -4.03 -38.81
CA GLY A 551 -23.71 -5.18 -39.13
C GLY A 551 -22.22 -4.97 -38.86
N ILE A 552 -21.82 -3.90 -38.14
CA ILE A 552 -20.43 -3.70 -37.75
C ILE A 552 -20.03 -4.71 -36.66
N ALA A 553 -19.01 -5.51 -36.95
CA ALA A 553 -18.45 -6.45 -36.00
C ALA A 553 -17.44 -5.73 -35.08
N LEU A 554 -17.43 -6.10 -33.81
CA LEU A 554 -16.41 -5.68 -32.86
C LEU A 554 -15.16 -6.57 -32.96
N LEU A 555 -14.00 -6.00 -32.64
CA LEU A 555 -12.80 -6.80 -32.42
C LEU A 555 -12.99 -7.73 -31.21
N PRO A 556 -12.37 -8.91 -31.20
CA PRO A 556 -12.34 -9.78 -30.04
C PRO A 556 -11.78 -9.04 -28.81
N PRO A 557 -12.25 -9.39 -27.60
CA PRO A 557 -11.67 -8.81 -26.39
C PRO A 557 -10.17 -9.09 -26.29
N ALA A 558 -9.38 -8.08 -25.96
CA ALA A 558 -7.95 -8.22 -25.77
C ALA A 558 -7.61 -8.92 -24.43
N VAL A 559 -8.53 -8.85 -23.48
CA VAL A 559 -8.43 -9.53 -22.18
C VAL A 559 -9.42 -10.68 -22.15
N PRO A 560 -8.98 -11.93 -21.94
CA PRO A 560 -9.86 -13.09 -21.86
C PRO A 560 -10.97 -12.89 -20.82
N GLY A 561 -12.22 -13.21 -21.21
CA GLY A 561 -13.40 -13.01 -20.35
C GLY A 561 -13.93 -11.59 -20.28
N GLY A 562 -13.29 -10.64 -20.94
CA GLY A 562 -13.77 -9.26 -21.05
C GLY A 562 -14.81 -9.10 -22.15
N PRO A 563 -15.61 -8.01 -22.13
CA PRO A 563 -16.64 -7.77 -23.14
C PRO A 563 -16.06 -7.34 -24.49
N CYS A 564 -15.38 -6.25 -24.56
CA CYS A 564 -14.72 -5.68 -25.73
C CYS A 564 -13.55 -4.83 -25.30
N THR A 565 -12.70 -4.42 -26.20
CA THR A 565 -11.59 -3.52 -25.89
C THR A 565 -12.00 -2.10 -26.21
N ASN A 566 -11.90 -1.19 -25.21
CA ASN A 566 -12.08 0.24 -25.39
C ASN A 566 -10.87 1.07 -24.91
N LEU A 567 -9.90 0.44 -24.27
CA LEU A 567 -8.61 1.00 -23.94
C LEU A 567 -7.54 0.27 -24.72
N GLY A 568 -6.91 0.95 -25.66
CA GLY A 568 -5.89 0.45 -26.54
C GLY A 568 -5.68 1.36 -27.74
N ILE A 569 -4.78 0.98 -28.63
CA ILE A 569 -4.46 1.68 -29.89
C ILE A 569 -4.72 0.71 -31.04
N TYR A 570 -5.56 1.09 -31.99
CA TYR A 570 -5.79 0.28 -33.18
C TYR A 570 -4.64 0.39 -34.16
N VAL A 571 -4.10 -0.75 -34.57
CA VAL A 571 -3.04 -0.87 -35.60
C VAL A 571 -3.58 -1.67 -36.77
N PRO A 572 -3.71 -1.07 -37.97
CA PRO A 572 -4.23 -1.76 -39.17
C PRO A 572 -3.48 -3.05 -39.45
N GLY A 573 -4.20 -4.14 -39.67
CA GLY A 573 -3.66 -5.47 -39.96
C GLY A 573 -3.13 -6.25 -38.74
N VAL A 574 -3.05 -5.63 -37.56
CA VAL A 574 -2.63 -6.26 -36.28
C VAL A 574 -3.80 -6.38 -35.31
N GLY A 575 -4.59 -5.34 -35.16
CA GLY A 575 -5.69 -5.25 -34.20
C GLY A 575 -5.47 -4.16 -33.15
N VAL A 576 -5.94 -4.38 -31.92
CA VAL A 576 -5.76 -3.41 -30.82
C VAL A 576 -4.52 -3.78 -30.00
N GLU A 577 -3.57 -2.86 -29.96
CA GLU A 577 -2.37 -2.95 -29.12
C GLU A 577 -2.54 -2.18 -27.81
N PRO A 578 -1.77 -2.52 -26.76
CA PRO A 578 -1.79 -1.79 -25.50
C PRO A 578 -1.38 -0.31 -25.67
N VAL A 579 -2.03 0.57 -24.89
CA VAL A 579 -1.48 1.91 -24.67
C VAL A 579 -0.20 1.77 -23.86
N SER A 580 0.87 2.48 -24.23
CA SER A 580 2.16 2.37 -23.58
C SER A 580 2.67 3.73 -23.07
N ALA A 581 3.44 3.67 -21.99
CA ALA A 581 4.23 4.77 -21.46
C ALA A 581 5.68 4.28 -21.27
N LYS A 582 6.62 4.92 -21.97
CA LYS A 582 8.03 4.57 -21.94
C LYS A 582 8.84 5.76 -21.48
N GLY A 583 9.95 5.46 -20.82
CA GLY A 583 10.88 6.51 -20.41
C GLY A 583 12.22 5.95 -20.00
N GLU A 584 13.19 6.85 -20.00
CA GLU A 584 14.57 6.54 -19.63
C GLU A 584 15.16 7.71 -18.83
N GLY A 585 16.24 7.46 -18.14
CA GLY A 585 16.92 8.52 -17.42
C GLY A 585 18.06 8.03 -16.55
N ILE A 586 18.59 8.98 -15.78
CA ILE A 586 19.69 8.72 -14.85
C ILE A 586 19.26 9.25 -13.47
N THR A 587 19.40 8.39 -12.45
CA THR A 587 19.46 8.80 -11.05
C THR A 587 20.91 8.80 -10.58
N TYR A 588 21.20 9.61 -9.57
CA TYR A 588 22.56 9.73 -9.03
C TYR A 588 22.54 9.89 -7.51
N ARG A 589 23.69 9.60 -6.91
CA ARG A 589 24.01 9.88 -5.52
C ARG A 589 25.46 10.36 -5.46
N LEU A 590 25.66 11.53 -4.83
CA LEU A 590 26.98 12.07 -4.48
C LEU A 590 27.00 12.22 -2.97
N ASN A 591 28.06 11.72 -2.34
CA ASN A 591 28.19 11.80 -0.88
C ASN A 591 29.63 12.16 -0.51
N ALA A 592 29.77 12.98 0.53
CA ALA A 592 31.02 13.26 1.20
C ALA A 592 30.86 12.86 2.68
N THR A 593 31.73 11.99 3.18
CA THR A 593 31.73 11.50 4.54
C THR A 593 33.01 11.95 5.26
N TRP A 594 32.84 12.59 6.42
CA TRP A 594 33.95 13.06 7.26
C TRP A 594 33.89 12.45 8.65
N LYS A 595 34.93 11.74 9.03
CA LYS A 595 35.12 11.08 10.35
C LYS A 595 36.25 11.75 11.13
N PRO A 596 36.00 12.92 11.79
CA PRO A 596 37.08 13.65 12.51
C PRO A 596 37.65 12.88 13.69
N ALA A 597 36.84 12.03 14.34
CA ALA A 597 37.23 11.22 15.49
C ALA A 597 36.47 9.91 15.52
N ASN A 598 36.92 8.94 16.29
CA ASN A 598 36.22 7.70 16.54
C ASN A 598 34.83 7.98 17.16
N GLY A 599 33.77 7.30 16.65
CA GLY A 599 32.42 7.50 17.11
C GLY A 599 31.77 8.82 16.66
N LEU A 600 32.38 9.57 15.75
CA LEU A 600 31.83 10.81 15.20
C LEU A 600 31.97 10.85 13.68
N MET A 601 30.86 10.92 12.99
CA MET A 601 30.79 11.02 11.55
C MET A 601 29.80 12.13 11.15
N PHE A 602 30.21 12.93 10.18
CA PHE A 602 29.35 13.85 9.44
C PHE A 602 29.31 13.43 7.98
N TYR A 603 28.19 13.66 7.31
CA TYR A 603 28.07 13.42 5.88
C TYR A 603 27.22 14.49 5.21
N ALA A 604 27.44 14.69 3.91
CA ALA A 604 26.62 15.49 3.03
C ALA A 604 26.27 14.67 1.79
N THR A 605 24.99 14.65 1.41
CA THR A 605 24.49 13.87 0.27
C THR A 605 23.66 14.74 -0.68
N ALA A 606 23.91 14.61 -1.99
CA ALA A 606 23.01 15.04 -3.04
C ALA A 606 22.55 13.79 -3.81
N SER A 607 21.24 13.54 -3.91
CA SER A 607 20.71 12.35 -4.57
C SER A 607 19.43 12.65 -5.34
N LYS A 608 19.15 11.83 -6.35
CA LYS A 608 17.95 11.90 -7.19
C LYS A 608 17.26 10.55 -7.21
N GLY A 609 15.97 10.54 -6.91
CA GLY A 609 15.08 9.40 -7.07
C GLY A 609 14.08 9.65 -8.20
N TYR A 610 13.36 8.60 -8.62
CA TYR A 610 12.32 8.69 -9.62
C TYR A 610 11.24 7.64 -9.38
N ARG A 611 10.07 7.93 -9.95
CA ARG A 611 8.98 6.99 -10.12
C ARG A 611 8.58 7.00 -11.60
N PRO A 612 8.41 5.82 -12.26
CA PRO A 612 8.09 5.77 -13.68
C PRO A 612 6.71 6.34 -13.96
N GLY A 613 6.51 6.87 -15.17
CA GLY A 613 5.21 7.22 -15.68
C GLY A 613 4.36 5.98 -15.97
N GLY A 614 3.09 6.20 -16.27
CA GLY A 614 2.17 5.12 -16.56
C GLY A 614 0.93 5.56 -17.32
N ILE A 615 -0.05 4.69 -17.44
CA ILE A 615 -1.25 4.86 -18.24
C ILE A 615 -2.46 5.00 -17.34
N ASN A 616 -3.29 6.02 -17.61
CA ASN A 616 -4.61 6.13 -17.02
C ASN A 616 -5.53 5.03 -17.53
N ARG A 617 -6.44 4.53 -16.68
CA ARG A 617 -7.38 3.47 -17.04
C ARG A 617 -8.54 3.94 -17.94
N ARG A 618 -8.65 5.25 -18.16
CA ARG A 618 -9.59 5.85 -19.13
C ARG A 618 -8.86 6.18 -20.42
N ALA A 619 -9.48 5.90 -21.53
CA ALA A 619 -8.89 6.11 -22.85
C ALA A 619 -8.76 7.60 -23.25
N ASP A 620 -9.54 8.46 -22.60
CA ASP A 620 -9.60 9.91 -22.84
C ASP A 620 -8.66 10.71 -21.94
N VAL A 621 -8.02 10.07 -20.94
CA VAL A 621 -7.03 10.70 -20.07
C VAL A 621 -5.62 10.29 -20.52
N PRO A 622 -4.74 11.25 -20.84
CA PRO A 622 -3.40 10.92 -21.34
C PRO A 622 -2.55 10.18 -20.31
N PRO A 623 -1.51 9.45 -20.74
CA PRO A 623 -0.52 8.85 -19.84
C PRO A 623 0.16 9.91 -18.97
N TYR A 624 0.38 9.60 -17.69
CA TYR A 624 1.13 10.45 -16.79
C TYR A 624 2.63 10.20 -16.90
N GLN A 625 3.42 11.26 -16.65
CA GLN A 625 4.87 11.26 -16.82
C GLN A 625 5.57 10.82 -15.52
N SER A 626 6.87 10.46 -15.64
CA SER A 626 7.73 10.24 -14.47
C SER A 626 7.80 11.47 -13.59
N ASP A 627 7.88 11.25 -12.29
CA ASP A 627 8.24 12.28 -11.33
C ASP A 627 9.64 12.02 -10.75
N PHE A 628 10.25 13.05 -10.18
CA PHE A 628 11.61 13.03 -9.70
C PHE A 628 11.76 13.76 -8.38
N LEU A 629 12.50 13.16 -7.46
CA LEU A 629 12.84 13.74 -6.16
C LEU A 629 14.34 14.04 -6.09
N ASN A 630 14.70 15.32 -6.00
CA ASN A 630 16.07 15.74 -5.69
C ASN A 630 16.19 15.98 -4.19
N ASN A 631 17.19 15.42 -3.55
CA ASN A 631 17.45 15.51 -2.12
C ASN A 631 18.83 16.06 -1.85
N TYR A 632 18.91 17.01 -0.92
CA TYR A 632 20.12 17.58 -0.38
C TYR A 632 20.09 17.41 1.14
N GLU A 633 21.05 16.72 1.69
CA GLU A 633 21.05 16.27 3.08
C GLU A 633 22.40 16.47 3.73
N ILE A 634 22.38 16.92 4.97
CA ILE A 634 23.53 16.89 5.88
C ILE A 634 23.13 16.09 7.11
N GLY A 635 23.96 15.13 7.49
CA GLY A 635 23.66 14.31 8.66
C GLY A 635 24.89 14.06 9.52
N TRP A 636 24.62 13.54 10.71
CA TRP A 636 25.62 13.15 11.69
C TRP A 636 25.27 11.81 12.31
N LYS A 637 26.34 11.09 12.71
CA LYS A 637 26.24 9.88 13.53
C LYS A 637 27.26 9.96 14.63
N THR A 638 26.78 9.81 15.87
CA THR A 638 27.63 10.01 17.04
C THR A 638 27.43 8.91 18.06
N THR A 639 28.55 8.49 18.67
CA THR A 639 28.60 7.73 19.90
C THR A 639 29.15 8.65 20.98
N LEU A 640 28.25 9.31 21.73
CA LEU A 640 28.59 10.36 22.70
C LEU A 640 29.26 9.79 23.95
N ALA A 641 28.89 8.56 24.33
CA ALA A 641 29.44 7.80 25.45
C ALA A 641 29.16 6.30 25.19
N PRO A 642 29.83 5.39 25.92
CA PRO A 642 29.49 3.97 25.88
C PRO A 642 27.98 3.79 26.12
N GLY A 643 27.30 3.09 25.19
CA GLY A 643 25.87 2.88 25.21
C GLY A 643 24.99 4.09 24.82
N LEU A 644 25.54 5.28 24.53
CA LEU A 644 24.78 6.47 24.13
C LEU A 644 25.10 6.90 22.70
N ARG A 645 24.12 6.76 21.80
CA ARG A 645 24.19 7.16 20.39
C ARG A 645 23.18 8.27 20.10
N PHE A 646 23.59 9.24 19.29
CA PHE A 646 22.73 10.30 18.80
C PHE A 646 23.01 10.57 17.33
N ASN A 647 22.06 10.27 16.48
CA ASN A 647 22.14 10.43 15.04
C ASN A 647 21.06 11.41 14.54
N GLY A 648 21.27 11.99 13.37
CA GLY A 648 20.27 12.82 12.75
C GLY A 648 20.65 13.29 11.36
N ALA A 649 19.67 13.88 10.68
CA ALA A 649 19.83 14.48 9.36
C ALA A 649 18.90 15.69 9.21
N ILE A 650 19.39 16.71 8.53
CA ILE A 650 18.64 17.86 8.03
C ILE A 650 18.59 17.72 6.51
N TYR A 651 17.42 17.87 5.93
CA TYR A 651 17.24 17.67 4.51
C TYR A 651 16.37 18.75 3.85
N HIS A 652 16.68 18.99 2.58
CA HIS A 652 15.89 19.76 1.64
C HIS A 652 15.58 18.91 0.41
N GLN A 653 14.32 18.84 0.01
CA GLN A 653 13.89 18.05 -1.14
C GLN A 653 13.06 18.90 -2.09
N ASP A 654 13.36 18.80 -3.40
CA ASP A 654 12.55 19.31 -4.49
C ASP A 654 11.91 18.15 -5.24
N TRP A 655 10.59 18.01 -5.11
CA TRP A 655 9.81 17.00 -5.81
C TRP A 655 9.21 17.61 -7.06
N LYS A 656 9.58 17.08 -8.21
CA LYS A 656 9.25 17.59 -9.54
C LYS A 656 8.12 16.82 -10.17
N ALA A 657 7.10 17.55 -10.68
CA ALA A 657 5.99 16.97 -11.44
C ALA A 657 5.33 15.78 -10.71
N PHE A 658 5.09 15.89 -9.41
CA PHE A 658 4.65 14.77 -8.60
C PHE A 658 3.36 14.14 -9.15
N GLN A 659 3.35 12.80 -9.24
CA GLN A 659 2.16 12.05 -9.63
C GLN A 659 1.18 12.04 -8.46
N PHE A 660 -0.05 12.45 -8.70
CA PHE A 660 -1.11 12.31 -7.71
C PHE A 660 -2.35 11.67 -8.34
N ALA A 661 -2.96 10.76 -7.61
CA ALA A 661 -4.22 10.14 -7.96
C ALA A 661 -5.34 10.78 -7.16
N PHE A 662 -6.44 11.08 -7.79
CA PHE A 662 -7.61 11.61 -7.11
C PHE A 662 -8.89 11.02 -7.69
N LEU A 663 -9.90 10.98 -6.86
CA LEU A 663 -11.25 10.63 -7.27
C LEU A 663 -11.89 11.89 -7.89
N GLY A 664 -12.14 11.84 -9.19
CA GLY A 664 -12.83 12.91 -9.91
C GLY A 664 -14.30 13.04 -9.52
N ALA A 665 -14.92 14.11 -9.94
CA ALA A 665 -16.35 14.36 -9.68
C ALA A 665 -17.27 13.23 -10.18
N ASN A 666 -16.85 12.52 -11.23
CA ASN A 666 -17.55 11.34 -11.76
C ASN A 666 -17.21 10.04 -11.03
N SER A 667 -16.58 10.08 -9.87
CA SER A 667 -16.07 8.92 -9.13
C SER A 667 -15.08 8.04 -9.91
N PHE A 668 -14.40 8.65 -10.91
CA PHE A 668 -13.32 8.00 -11.64
C PHE A 668 -11.97 8.47 -11.14
N THR A 669 -11.11 7.51 -10.81
CA THR A 669 -9.73 7.84 -10.49
C THR A 669 -8.98 8.30 -11.72
N GLU A 670 -8.32 9.43 -11.59
CA GLU A 670 -7.41 9.99 -12.57
C GLU A 670 -6.04 10.22 -11.93
N ILE A 671 -4.99 10.02 -12.71
CA ILE A 671 -3.61 10.27 -12.29
C ILE A 671 -3.05 11.37 -13.17
N HIS A 672 -2.61 12.45 -12.53
CA HIS A 672 -2.00 13.60 -13.19
C HIS A 672 -0.63 13.90 -12.60
N ASN A 673 0.17 14.66 -13.34
CA ASN A 673 1.39 15.26 -12.83
C ASN A 673 1.06 16.62 -12.23
N GLY A 674 1.24 16.75 -10.93
CA GLY A 674 1.01 17.99 -10.18
C GLY A 674 2.15 19.02 -10.33
N PRO A 675 2.03 20.13 -9.63
CA PRO A 675 3.10 21.11 -9.56
C PRO A 675 4.30 20.57 -8.79
N ASP A 676 5.43 21.28 -8.86
CA ASP A 676 6.57 20.99 -7.98
C ASP A 676 6.19 21.18 -6.51
N ALA A 677 6.73 20.34 -5.64
CA ALA A 677 6.66 20.52 -4.19
C ALA A 677 8.05 20.69 -3.58
N ARG A 678 8.08 21.31 -2.41
CA ARG A 678 9.30 21.49 -1.60
C ARG A 678 9.07 20.92 -0.22
N ILE A 679 10.07 20.17 0.24
CA ILE A 679 10.03 19.53 1.54
C ILE A 679 11.31 19.88 2.30
N ASN A 680 11.15 20.41 3.52
CA ASN A 680 12.27 20.62 4.44
C ASN A 680 12.00 19.85 5.72
N GLY A 681 13.05 19.30 6.31
CA GLY A 681 12.86 18.60 7.57
C GLY A 681 14.14 18.28 8.29
N ILE A 682 13.92 17.76 9.49
CA ILE A 682 14.95 17.20 10.36
C ILE A 682 14.43 15.89 10.94
N GLU A 683 15.28 14.90 11.00
CA GLU A 683 15.02 13.65 11.71
C GLU A 683 16.17 13.31 12.64
N MET A 684 15.84 12.73 13.80
CA MET A 684 16.81 12.43 14.84
C MET A 684 16.44 11.13 15.53
N ASP A 685 17.45 10.39 15.95
CA ASP A 685 17.32 9.24 16.84
C ASP A 685 18.36 9.28 17.96
N LEU A 686 17.92 8.91 19.16
CA LEU A 686 18.75 8.74 20.33
C LEU A 686 18.54 7.36 20.91
N ALA A 687 19.60 6.62 21.12
CA ALA A 687 19.59 5.32 21.77
C ALA A 687 20.56 5.33 22.96
N TYR A 688 20.06 4.89 24.13
CA TYR A 688 20.85 4.69 25.33
C TYR A 688 20.60 3.32 25.92
N SER A 689 21.65 2.62 26.28
CA SER A 689 21.59 1.33 26.94
C SER A 689 22.70 1.19 27.97
N ASN A 690 22.33 0.92 29.23
CA ASN A 690 23.28 0.68 30.34
C ASN A 690 22.57 -0.06 31.49
N ASP A 691 23.21 -1.09 32.03
CA ASP A 691 22.78 -1.84 33.22
C ASP A 691 21.29 -2.17 33.28
N GLY A 692 20.77 -2.71 32.19
CA GLY A 692 19.34 -3.08 32.07
C GLY A 692 18.40 -1.95 31.70
N LEU A 693 18.83 -0.69 31.75
CA LEU A 693 18.07 0.45 31.25
C LEU A 693 18.29 0.59 29.73
N SER A 694 17.21 0.68 28.97
CA SER A 694 17.22 0.96 27.53
C SER A 694 16.23 2.08 27.24
N LEU A 695 16.72 3.13 26.57
CA LEU A 695 15.93 4.26 26.09
C LEU A 695 16.17 4.41 24.59
N ASN A 696 15.09 4.44 23.81
CA ASN A 696 15.14 4.74 22.38
C ASN A 696 14.14 5.86 22.10
N LEU A 697 14.61 6.94 21.51
CA LEU A 697 13.78 8.07 21.10
C LEU A 697 14.00 8.33 19.61
N GLY A 698 12.92 8.52 18.85
CA GLY A 698 12.96 8.94 17.46
C GLY A 698 12.03 10.12 17.24
N GLY A 699 12.44 11.06 16.39
CA GLY A 699 11.62 12.22 16.09
C GLY A 699 11.88 12.76 14.69
N SER A 700 10.83 13.34 14.09
CA SER A 700 10.94 14.06 12.83
C SER A 700 10.07 15.32 12.84
N TYR A 701 10.58 16.34 12.17
CA TYR A 701 9.83 17.51 11.73
C TYR A 701 9.87 17.56 10.20
N THR A 702 8.69 17.75 9.56
CA THR A 702 8.56 17.75 8.11
C THR A 702 7.64 18.88 7.66
N ASP A 703 8.16 19.81 6.86
CA ASP A 703 7.40 20.88 6.20
C ASP A 703 7.36 20.61 4.69
N ALA A 704 6.28 19.96 4.22
CA ALA A 704 6.04 19.58 2.84
C ALA A 704 4.93 20.42 2.21
N LYS A 705 5.25 21.20 1.15
CA LYS A 705 4.34 22.17 0.52
C LYS A 705 4.51 22.24 -1.00
N THR A 706 3.42 22.53 -1.71
CA THR A 706 3.48 22.84 -3.14
C THR A 706 4.24 24.16 -3.39
N LYS A 707 4.98 24.22 -4.50
CA LYS A 707 5.70 25.43 -4.94
C LYS A 707 4.86 26.30 -5.86
N LYS A 708 3.91 25.69 -6.57
CA LYS A 708 3.01 26.32 -7.52
C LYS A 708 1.57 25.86 -7.25
N ASN A 709 0.61 26.46 -7.92
CA ASN A 709 -0.78 26.05 -7.81
C ASN A 709 -1.01 24.65 -8.38
N LEU A 710 -1.89 23.90 -7.78
CA LEU A 710 -2.52 22.74 -8.38
C LEU A 710 -3.77 23.24 -9.10
N CYS A 711 -3.88 22.95 -10.39
CA CYS A 711 -5.01 23.38 -11.21
C CYS A 711 -6.09 22.31 -11.30
N GLY A 712 -7.32 22.71 -11.59
CA GLY A 712 -8.41 21.77 -11.83
C GLY A 712 -8.26 21.02 -13.16
N TYR A 713 -7.62 21.63 -14.15
CA TYR A 713 -7.26 21.04 -15.44
C TYR A 713 -5.79 21.28 -15.72
N ASP A 714 -5.18 20.43 -16.53
CA ASP A 714 -3.77 20.50 -16.87
C ASP A 714 -3.39 21.88 -17.45
N ASP A 715 -2.48 22.57 -16.78
CA ASP A 715 -1.88 23.82 -17.21
C ASP A 715 -0.38 23.79 -16.94
N PRO A 716 0.45 23.65 -17.98
CA PRO A 716 1.92 23.56 -17.84
C PRO A 716 2.55 24.78 -17.14
N THR A 717 1.85 25.92 -17.10
CA THR A 717 2.31 27.13 -16.42
C THR A 717 1.97 27.12 -14.93
N PHE A 718 0.99 26.31 -14.52
CA PHE A 718 0.38 26.29 -13.17
C PHE A 718 -0.24 27.63 -12.75
N ALA A 719 -0.55 28.48 -13.73
CA ALA A 719 -1.30 29.71 -13.50
C ALA A 719 -2.81 29.45 -13.39
N CYS A 720 -3.27 28.28 -13.82
CA CYS A 720 -4.66 27.83 -13.86
C CYS A 720 -5.54 28.73 -14.74
N THR A 721 -4.99 29.18 -15.85
CA THR A 721 -5.63 30.10 -16.82
C THR A 721 -5.90 29.43 -18.18
N LEU A 722 -5.22 28.32 -18.48
CA LEU A 722 -5.46 27.56 -19.70
C LEU A 722 -6.79 26.82 -19.57
N ALA A 723 -7.70 27.01 -20.52
CA ALA A 723 -9.00 26.32 -20.48
C ALA A 723 -8.85 24.79 -20.44
N GLY A 724 -9.71 24.15 -19.69
CA GLY A 724 -9.87 22.71 -19.68
C GLY A 724 -10.52 22.18 -20.96
N PRO A 725 -10.78 20.85 -21.01
CA PRO A 725 -11.51 20.23 -22.10
C PRO A 725 -12.83 20.96 -22.36
N ASP A 726 -13.25 21.02 -23.63
CA ASP A 726 -14.49 21.68 -24.05
C ASP A 726 -14.64 23.16 -23.64
N GLY A 727 -13.52 23.86 -23.41
CA GLY A 727 -13.49 25.28 -23.05
C GLY A 727 -13.88 25.58 -21.61
N GLN A 728 -13.84 24.58 -20.72
CA GLN A 728 -14.13 24.77 -19.29
C GLN A 728 -13.12 25.73 -18.64
N ILE A 729 -13.63 26.58 -17.74
CA ILE A 729 -12.79 27.54 -17.01
C ILE A 729 -11.91 26.78 -16.03
N ASN A 730 -10.57 26.92 -16.17
CA ASN A 730 -9.64 26.38 -15.19
C ASN A 730 -9.68 27.17 -13.89
N TYR A 731 -9.24 26.54 -12.82
CA TYR A 731 -9.28 27.12 -11.47
C TYR A 731 -8.13 26.59 -10.61
N ILE A 732 -7.81 27.31 -9.55
CA ILE A 732 -6.85 26.88 -8.53
C ILE A 732 -7.55 25.89 -7.60
N SER A 733 -7.20 24.61 -7.71
CA SER A 733 -7.67 23.53 -6.83
C SER A 733 -6.96 23.54 -5.48
N ALA A 734 -5.64 23.80 -5.49
CA ALA A 734 -4.87 24.08 -4.27
C ALA A 734 -3.84 25.18 -4.56
N ALA A 735 -3.79 26.21 -3.74
CA ALA A 735 -2.86 27.33 -3.92
C ALA A 735 -1.40 26.89 -3.65
N ALA A 736 -0.45 27.61 -4.26
CA ALA A 736 0.96 27.49 -3.90
C ALA A 736 1.16 27.66 -2.39
N GLY A 737 1.97 26.79 -1.78
CA GLY A 737 2.18 26.73 -0.34
C GLY A 737 1.20 25.83 0.42
N THR A 738 0.24 25.20 -0.26
CA THR A 738 -0.62 24.17 0.36
C THR A 738 0.23 22.98 0.81
N ARG A 739 -0.04 22.49 2.02
CA ARG A 739 0.64 21.33 2.58
C ARG A 739 0.25 20.04 1.85
N LEU A 740 1.24 19.17 1.66
CA LEU A 740 0.96 17.82 1.17
C LEU A 740 0.17 17.02 2.23
N PRO A 741 -0.74 16.14 1.79
CA PRO A 741 -1.64 15.42 2.70
C PRO A 741 -0.93 14.29 3.46
N ILE A 742 -1.64 13.69 4.44
CA ILE A 742 -1.24 12.47 5.17
C ILE A 742 0.04 12.62 6.01
N THR A 743 0.79 13.69 5.86
CA THR A 743 2.07 13.89 6.55
C THR A 743 1.91 14.83 7.74
N PRO A 744 2.08 14.36 8.98
CA PRO A 744 2.15 15.22 10.16
C PRO A 744 3.44 16.05 10.15
N GLU A 745 3.40 17.28 10.69
CA GLU A 745 4.60 18.12 10.86
C GLU A 745 5.59 17.50 11.85
N PHE A 746 5.04 17.01 12.96
CA PHE A 746 5.83 16.37 14.02
C PHE A 746 5.38 14.94 14.20
N LYS A 747 6.35 14.04 14.24
CA LYS A 747 6.16 12.65 14.61
C LYS A 747 7.25 12.24 15.59
N LEU A 748 6.86 11.64 16.71
CA LEU A 748 7.76 11.22 17.79
C LEU A 748 7.44 9.78 18.17
N SER A 749 8.46 9.00 18.48
CA SER A 749 8.35 7.69 19.10
C SER A 749 9.37 7.54 20.21
N GLY A 750 9.01 6.89 21.31
CA GLY A 750 9.90 6.69 22.44
C GLY A 750 9.61 5.37 23.14
N THR A 751 10.66 4.63 23.50
CA THR A 751 10.56 3.40 24.29
C THR A 751 11.55 3.49 25.44
N LEU A 752 11.05 3.33 26.66
CA LEU A 752 11.83 3.15 27.87
C LEU A 752 11.57 1.76 28.42
N ARG A 753 12.62 0.96 28.59
CA ARG A 753 12.58 -0.37 29.22
C ARG A 753 13.62 -0.47 30.30
N TYR A 754 13.23 -1.00 31.45
CA TYR A 754 14.16 -1.39 32.51
C TYR A 754 14.05 -2.87 32.78
N THR A 755 15.15 -3.59 32.64
CA THR A 755 15.27 -5.03 32.89
C THR A 755 16.16 -5.25 34.08
N VAL A 756 15.64 -5.85 35.13
CA VAL A 756 16.43 -6.19 36.31
C VAL A 756 17.41 -7.31 35.97
N GLN A 757 18.70 -7.07 36.19
CA GLN A 757 19.74 -8.05 35.93
C GLN A 757 19.81 -9.04 37.11
N SER A 758 19.16 -10.19 36.96
CA SER A 758 19.14 -11.29 37.92
C SER A 758 19.65 -12.57 37.25
N SER A 759 20.17 -13.50 38.00
CA SER A 759 20.83 -14.70 37.46
C SER A 759 19.88 -15.69 36.79
N SER A 760 18.62 -15.81 37.25
CA SER A 760 17.68 -16.83 36.77
C SER A 760 16.44 -16.28 36.11
N MET A 761 15.97 -15.13 36.51
CA MET A 761 14.80 -14.44 35.97
C MET A 761 15.17 -12.98 35.77
N LYS A 762 14.83 -12.41 34.63
CA LYS A 762 15.07 -11.02 34.28
C LYS A 762 13.72 -10.30 34.14
N PRO A 763 13.10 -9.85 35.26
CA PRO A 763 11.87 -9.09 35.16
C PRO A 763 12.11 -7.72 34.54
N TYR A 764 11.10 -7.22 33.82
CA TYR A 764 11.16 -5.93 33.17
C TYR A 764 9.84 -5.17 33.21
N GLY A 765 9.96 -3.86 33.08
CA GLY A 765 8.86 -2.97 32.75
C GLY A 765 9.19 -2.11 31.54
N GLN A 766 8.21 -1.85 30.70
CA GLN A 766 8.37 -1.10 29.47
C GLN A 766 7.24 -0.10 29.29
N ILE A 767 7.58 1.09 28.81
CA ILE A 767 6.64 2.08 28.29
C ILE A 767 7.06 2.47 26.87
N ASN A 768 6.11 2.46 25.94
CA ASN A 768 6.29 2.98 24.59
C ASN A 768 5.29 4.10 24.35
N VAL A 769 5.73 5.22 23.80
CA VAL A 769 4.92 6.40 23.48
C VAL A 769 5.10 6.74 22.03
N SER A 770 4.01 6.97 21.30
CA SER A 770 4.02 7.52 19.95
C SER A 770 3.14 8.75 19.88
N TYR A 771 3.59 9.78 19.19
CA TYR A 771 2.84 11.02 18.94
C TYR A 771 2.97 11.42 17.48
N GLN A 772 1.87 11.91 16.93
CA GLN A 772 1.87 12.63 15.66
C GLN A 772 0.98 13.88 15.73
N SER A 773 1.43 14.96 15.08
CA SER A 773 0.65 16.17 14.94
C SER A 773 -0.46 16.01 13.89
N LYS A 774 -1.34 17.00 13.78
CA LYS A 774 -2.40 17.04 12.77
C LYS A 774 -1.85 16.99 11.34
N ALA A 775 -2.64 16.43 10.41
CA ALA A 775 -2.39 16.41 8.97
C ALA A 775 -3.70 16.69 8.19
N SER A 776 -3.62 16.98 6.90
CA SER A 776 -4.79 17.02 6.01
C SER A 776 -5.05 15.66 5.37
N SER A 777 -6.30 15.37 5.02
CA SER A 777 -6.67 14.15 4.31
C SER A 777 -6.58 14.30 2.79
N ASP A 778 -6.80 15.50 2.25
CA ASP A 778 -6.70 15.84 0.81
C ASP A 778 -5.90 17.12 0.61
N ILE A 779 -5.24 17.23 -0.53
CA ILE A 779 -4.53 18.45 -0.94
C ILE A 779 -5.48 19.48 -1.58
N ARG A 780 -6.58 19.02 -2.19
CA ARG A 780 -7.50 19.89 -2.93
C ARG A 780 -8.41 20.66 -1.98
N THR A 781 -8.40 21.96 -2.08
CA THR A 781 -9.26 22.87 -1.31
C THR A 781 -10.42 23.43 -2.13
N LYS A 782 -10.43 23.17 -3.45
CA LYS A 782 -11.45 23.61 -4.37
C LYS A 782 -11.56 22.68 -5.56
N VAL A 783 -12.75 22.14 -5.80
CA VAL A 783 -13.08 21.31 -6.96
C VAL A 783 -14.36 21.83 -7.56
N PHE A 784 -14.42 21.93 -8.88
CA PHE A 784 -15.62 22.32 -9.58
C PHE A 784 -16.60 21.15 -9.64
N VAL A 785 -17.80 21.36 -9.17
CA VAL A 785 -18.91 20.41 -9.26
C VAL A 785 -19.94 21.06 -10.17
N GLY A 786 -19.85 20.77 -11.47
CA GLY A 786 -20.72 21.34 -12.47
C GLY A 786 -22.19 21.04 -12.17
N ALA A 787 -23.04 22.01 -12.41
CA ALA A 787 -24.48 21.81 -12.31
C ALA A 787 -24.97 20.84 -13.40
N PRO A 788 -25.85 19.87 -13.07
CA PRO A 788 -26.42 18.95 -14.06
C PRO A 788 -27.15 19.63 -15.23
N ASN A 789 -27.64 20.85 -15.02
CA ASN A 789 -28.42 21.61 -15.96
C ASN A 789 -27.69 22.81 -16.59
N GLY A 790 -26.41 23.02 -16.29
CA GLY A 790 -25.60 24.03 -16.98
C GLY A 790 -25.89 25.49 -16.63
N ASP A 791 -26.71 25.76 -15.60
CA ASP A 791 -27.04 27.10 -15.15
C ASP A 791 -25.96 27.76 -14.26
N GLY A 792 -24.87 27.07 -14.00
CA GLY A 792 -23.77 27.54 -13.15
C GLY A 792 -24.08 27.56 -11.66
N GLN A 793 -25.23 27.06 -11.25
CA GLN A 793 -25.59 26.89 -9.84
C GLN A 793 -25.37 25.44 -9.39
N LEU A 794 -24.93 25.25 -8.17
CA LEU A 794 -24.76 23.92 -7.61
C LEU A 794 -26.15 23.42 -7.16
N HIS A 795 -26.71 22.47 -7.88
CA HIS A 795 -27.92 21.75 -7.49
C HIS A 795 -27.59 20.39 -6.85
N ASP A 796 -26.34 20.20 -6.39
CA ASP A 796 -25.92 18.95 -5.76
C ASP A 796 -26.35 18.92 -4.29
N PRO A 797 -27.49 18.29 -3.96
CA PRO A 797 -27.99 18.21 -2.58
C PRO A 797 -27.12 17.30 -1.69
N THR A 798 -26.17 16.59 -2.28
CA THR A 798 -25.28 15.69 -1.54
C THR A 798 -24.12 16.44 -0.87
N VAL A 799 -23.78 17.64 -1.37
CA VAL A 799 -22.73 18.46 -0.78
C VAL A 799 -23.32 19.29 0.38
N PRO A 800 -22.82 19.13 1.59
CA PRO A 800 -23.25 19.98 2.72
C PRO A 800 -23.08 21.45 2.41
N ALA A 801 -24.08 22.27 2.76
CA ALA A 801 -24.12 23.70 2.41
C ALA A 801 -22.93 24.49 2.95
N ASP A 802 -22.37 24.09 4.09
CA ASP A 802 -21.19 24.68 4.70
C ASP A 802 -19.87 24.35 3.96
N LEU A 803 -19.89 23.37 3.08
CA LEU A 803 -18.74 23.00 2.23
C LEU A 803 -18.82 23.61 0.83
N LEU A 804 -19.93 24.23 0.48
CA LEU A 804 -20.10 24.92 -0.78
C LEU A 804 -19.30 26.21 -0.83
N LEU A 805 -18.62 26.40 -1.95
CA LEU A 805 -17.88 27.61 -2.27
C LEU A 805 -18.59 28.38 -3.39
N PRO A 806 -18.38 29.69 -3.53
CA PRO A 806 -18.98 30.48 -4.63
C PRO A 806 -18.65 29.90 -6.02
N GLY A 807 -19.60 29.90 -6.94
CA GLY A 807 -19.43 29.52 -8.34
C GLY A 807 -19.45 28.00 -8.60
N ALA A 808 -20.28 27.26 -7.90
CA ALA A 808 -20.44 25.80 -8.07
C ALA A 808 -19.18 24.98 -7.79
N PHE A 809 -18.48 25.33 -6.74
CA PHE A 809 -17.33 24.61 -6.21
C PHE A 809 -17.62 24.01 -4.83
N TYR A 810 -16.88 22.98 -4.45
CA TYR A 810 -16.86 22.47 -3.09
C TYR A 810 -15.42 22.27 -2.60
N ASN A 811 -15.25 22.04 -1.30
CA ASN A 811 -13.94 21.86 -0.66
C ASN A 811 -13.73 20.42 -0.19
N PRO A 812 -13.04 19.54 -0.97
CA PRO A 812 -12.79 18.15 -0.60
C PRO A 812 -11.99 17.99 0.69
N ALA A 813 -11.01 18.86 0.92
CA ALA A 813 -10.20 18.80 2.15
C ALA A 813 -11.04 19.08 3.40
N ALA A 814 -12.07 19.92 3.29
CA ALA A 814 -13.02 20.16 4.38
C ALA A 814 -14.05 19.03 4.48
N ALA A 815 -14.52 18.46 3.35
CA ALA A 815 -15.46 17.36 3.33
C ALA A 815 -14.89 16.10 4.02
N LEU A 816 -13.69 15.68 3.64
CA LEU A 816 -12.98 14.61 4.35
C LEU A 816 -12.55 15.02 5.77
N GLY A 817 -12.26 16.31 5.96
CA GLY A 817 -11.74 16.84 7.21
C GLY A 817 -10.26 16.51 7.43
N GLY A 818 -9.68 17.12 8.46
CA GLY A 818 -8.29 16.91 8.85
C GLY A 818 -8.14 15.66 9.74
N LEU A 819 -6.94 15.10 9.75
CA LEU A 819 -6.51 14.08 10.69
C LEU A 819 -6.05 14.78 11.98
N PRO A 820 -6.73 14.59 13.13
CA PRO A 820 -6.33 15.22 14.39
C PRO A 820 -4.98 14.72 14.89
N ALA A 821 -4.29 15.54 15.68
CA ALA A 821 -3.14 15.08 16.43
C ALA A 821 -3.56 14.04 17.48
N TYR A 822 -2.70 13.04 17.70
CA TYR A 822 -2.92 12.06 18.76
C TYR A 822 -1.61 11.51 19.34
N ALA A 823 -1.73 10.95 20.54
CA ALA A 823 -0.67 10.20 21.19
C ALA A 823 -1.20 8.84 21.64
N THR A 824 -0.34 7.83 21.61
CA THR A 824 -0.60 6.51 22.19
C THR A 824 0.45 6.17 23.23
N VAL A 825 0.02 5.47 24.27
CA VAL A 825 0.91 4.92 25.30
C VAL A 825 0.66 3.43 25.39
N ASN A 826 1.71 2.64 25.30
CA ASN A 826 1.70 1.20 25.46
C ASN A 826 2.54 0.83 26.68
N LEU A 827 2.07 -0.09 27.50
CA LEU A 827 2.74 -0.60 28.70
C LEU A 827 2.94 -2.10 28.58
N ALA A 828 4.08 -2.59 29.04
CA ALA A 828 4.33 -4.02 29.17
C ALA A 828 5.11 -4.30 30.46
N VAL A 829 4.78 -5.39 31.11
CA VAL A 829 5.51 -5.95 32.24
C VAL A 829 5.68 -7.46 32.01
N GLY A 830 6.86 -7.96 32.28
CA GLY A 830 7.13 -9.37 32.01
C GLY A 830 8.41 -9.85 32.67
N ALA A 831 8.76 -11.08 32.38
CA ALA A 831 10.02 -11.68 32.79
C ALA A 831 10.56 -12.61 31.71
N ASP A 832 11.87 -12.57 31.52
CA ASP A 832 12.62 -13.46 30.65
C ASP A 832 13.41 -14.45 31.49
N TRP A 833 13.25 -15.73 31.20
CA TRP A 833 14.10 -16.83 31.67
C TRP A 833 15.01 -17.30 30.51
N SER A 834 15.91 -18.18 30.77
CA SER A 834 16.82 -18.68 29.72
C SER A 834 16.08 -19.28 28.51
N THR A 835 15.00 -20.06 28.78
CA THR A 835 14.27 -20.82 27.77
C THR A 835 12.80 -20.42 27.65
N PHE A 836 12.33 -19.46 28.44
CA PHE A 836 10.92 -19.09 28.52
C PHE A 836 10.77 -17.61 28.75
N ASN A 837 9.72 -17.00 28.24
CA ASN A 837 9.31 -15.64 28.55
C ASN A 837 7.80 -15.56 28.84
N LEU A 838 7.41 -14.58 29.61
CA LEU A 838 6.00 -14.24 29.89
C LEU A 838 5.85 -12.73 29.98
N GLU A 839 4.86 -12.19 29.30
CA GLU A 839 4.57 -10.76 29.28
C GLU A 839 3.07 -10.51 29.40
N LEU A 840 2.71 -9.50 30.19
CA LEU A 840 1.40 -8.85 30.19
C LEU A 840 1.56 -7.47 29.54
N PHE A 841 0.66 -7.11 28.63
CA PHE A 841 0.73 -5.82 27.95
C PHE A 841 -0.64 -5.14 27.86
N VAL A 842 -0.57 -3.81 27.75
CA VAL A 842 -1.70 -2.96 27.39
C VAL A 842 -1.24 -2.01 26.30
N ALA A 843 -1.76 -2.18 25.09
CA ALA A 843 -1.57 -1.25 23.98
C ALA A 843 -2.67 -0.18 24.01
N ASN A 844 -2.33 1.05 23.61
CA ASN A 844 -3.25 2.19 23.58
C ASN A 844 -3.99 2.38 24.90
N VAL A 845 -3.25 2.52 26.00
CA VAL A 845 -3.76 2.55 27.39
C VAL A 845 -4.93 3.51 27.59
N PHE A 846 -4.92 4.65 26.89
CA PHE A 846 -5.95 5.69 27.02
C PHE A 846 -7.13 5.52 26.07
N ASP A 847 -7.18 4.43 25.30
CA ASP A 847 -8.21 4.14 24.30
C ASP A 847 -8.39 5.29 23.29
N THR A 848 -7.27 5.88 22.86
CA THR A 848 -7.26 7.01 21.93
C THR A 848 -7.80 6.58 20.58
N ARG A 849 -8.67 7.38 19.95
CA ARG A 849 -9.20 7.23 18.61
C ARG A 849 -8.31 8.00 17.62
N GLY A 850 -7.02 7.63 17.56
CA GLY A 850 -6.11 8.19 16.57
C GLY A 850 -6.57 7.86 15.16
N GLN A 851 -6.49 8.80 14.23
CA GLN A 851 -6.98 8.64 12.87
C GLN A 851 -5.81 8.50 11.90
N ILE A 852 -5.76 7.39 11.18
CA ILE A 852 -4.70 7.08 10.23
C ILE A 852 -4.99 7.75 8.89
N SER A 853 -6.23 7.63 8.43
CA SER A 853 -6.71 8.18 7.15
C SER A 853 -8.21 8.41 7.21
N ARG A 854 -8.72 9.20 6.27
CA ARG A 854 -10.15 9.32 5.98
C ARG A 854 -10.35 9.11 4.49
N PHE A 855 -11.47 8.54 4.13
CA PHE A 855 -11.85 8.31 2.74
C PHE A 855 -13.37 8.48 2.57
N GLU A 856 -13.80 8.65 1.32
CA GLU A 856 -15.19 8.59 0.88
C GLU A 856 -15.28 7.57 -0.24
N GLU A 857 -16.41 6.90 -0.39
CA GLU A 857 -16.56 5.86 -1.40
C GLU A 857 -16.67 6.42 -2.82
N CYS A 858 -17.14 7.64 -2.96
CA CYS A 858 -17.27 8.29 -4.26
C CYS A 858 -17.08 9.81 -4.18
N GLY A 859 -16.84 10.45 -5.32
CA GLY A 859 -16.64 11.90 -5.39
C GLY A 859 -17.86 12.74 -4.98
N ALA A 860 -19.05 12.16 -4.98
CA ALA A 860 -20.30 12.76 -4.50
C ALA A 860 -20.73 12.23 -3.12
N CYS A 861 -19.95 11.34 -2.49
CA CYS A 861 -20.29 10.74 -1.20
C CYS A 861 -19.84 11.58 0.02
N SER A 862 -19.63 12.86 -0.14
CA SER A 862 -19.08 13.78 0.87
C SER A 862 -19.91 13.87 2.18
N GLN A 863 -21.13 13.36 2.19
CA GLN A 863 -21.95 13.27 3.39
C GLN A 863 -21.44 12.23 4.39
N ARG A 864 -20.64 11.23 3.96
CA ARG A 864 -20.18 10.10 4.78
C ARG A 864 -18.68 9.88 4.65
N PRO A 865 -17.85 10.72 5.26
CA PRO A 865 -16.42 10.44 5.37
C PRO A 865 -16.19 9.32 6.39
N TYR A 866 -15.56 8.25 5.95
CA TYR A 866 -15.14 7.14 6.79
C TYR A 866 -13.79 7.42 7.42
N ILE A 867 -13.63 7.06 8.68
CA ILE A 867 -12.42 7.28 9.48
C ILE A 867 -11.77 5.94 9.76
N VAL A 868 -10.53 5.74 9.32
CA VAL A 868 -9.71 4.58 9.69
C VAL A 868 -8.99 4.88 11.00
N PRO A 869 -9.41 4.26 12.13
CA PRO A 869 -8.78 4.50 13.42
C PRO A 869 -7.53 3.63 13.60
N ILE A 870 -6.70 4.00 14.58
CA ILE A 870 -5.80 3.03 15.21
C ILE A 870 -6.61 2.00 16.01
N THR A 871 -6.02 0.83 16.28
CA THR A 871 -6.65 -0.19 17.10
C THR A 871 -7.00 0.37 18.49
N PRO A 872 -8.21 0.15 19.02
CA PRO A 872 -8.60 0.54 20.37
C PRO A 872 -7.68 -0.07 21.43
N ARG A 873 -7.88 0.30 22.71
CA ARG A 873 -7.12 -0.29 23.82
C ARG A 873 -7.17 -1.81 23.73
N THR A 874 -6.00 -2.44 23.78
CA THR A 874 -5.86 -3.89 23.69
C THR A 874 -5.09 -4.38 24.91
N VAL A 875 -5.65 -5.37 25.62
CA VAL A 875 -5.02 -6.01 26.79
C VAL A 875 -4.71 -7.45 26.41
N GLY A 876 -3.52 -7.91 26.72
CA GLY A 876 -3.12 -9.28 26.36
C GLY A 876 -2.03 -9.87 27.21
N ILE A 877 -1.85 -11.17 27.01
CA ILE A 877 -0.78 -11.98 27.58
C ILE A 877 -0.06 -12.71 26.45
N ARG A 878 1.27 -12.72 26.54
CA ARG A 878 2.15 -13.41 25.61
C ARG A 878 3.11 -14.31 26.36
N ALA A 879 3.35 -15.49 25.81
CA ALA A 879 4.32 -16.43 26.31
C ALA A 879 5.12 -17.03 25.17
N GLY A 880 6.41 -17.27 25.39
CA GLY A 880 7.30 -17.88 24.42
C GLY A 880 8.25 -18.89 25.05
N ALA A 881 8.64 -19.89 24.28
CA ALA A 881 9.63 -20.87 24.64
C ALA A 881 10.70 -20.99 23.56
N LYS A 882 11.98 -21.13 23.99
CA LYS A 882 13.17 -21.36 23.14
C LYS A 882 13.83 -22.65 23.55
N PHE A 883 14.29 -23.44 22.61
CA PHE A 883 14.92 -24.74 22.85
C PHE A 883 15.96 -25.07 21.78
#